data_86abfa929ae8a47c6ef9216edd79d392
#
_entry.id   86abfa929ae8a47c6ef9216edd79d392
#
_cell.length_a   1.000
_cell.length_b   1.000
_cell.length_c   1.000
_cell.angle_alpha   90.00
_cell.angle_beta   90.00
_cell.angle_gamma   90.00
#
_symmetry.space_group_name_H-M   'P 1'
#
loop_
_entity.id
_entity.type
_entity.pdbx_description
1 polymer ?
#
loop_
_entity_poly.entity_id
_entity_poly.type
_entity_poly.pdbx_seq_one_letter_code
_entity_poly.pdbx_strand_id
1 'polypeptide(L)'
;MSQQVGQVDTLFCHEDGDDVRVAAVTDGQRRLHAVLELKETDAGPRPARLRVKQGTSEEPKPPDLFVELARRAARIRVSQQTSPTMRERVREMLDAYQLEAKVVRTCRYCAGEGRYSPITADTAIEADGEHVCPDCAKAELDRELAYHGEVTGDARDRLSDLLLDVQDLDRVVNLLKGDLDPDLTKFDEISATVDEVDPVPVSSLSLHPGIQTHLESRFDDLLPVQSLAVEYGVTEGRDQLVVSATATGKTLVGEMAGLDRVLDGKGKMLFLVPLVALANQKYESFQDRYGDVVDVSLRVGASRINGEGGRFDPGADVIVGTYEGIDHALRTGKDLGNVGTVVIDEVHTLGEGERGHRLDGLISRLKYYCGDRGTTGSSRNERTGGARERSETASEDGTQWVYLSATVGNPGQLADRLGAQLIEFEERPVPIERHVTFADGREKVRIENKLVRRAFDTKSSKGYRGQTIVFTNSRRRCHEISRKLEYDSAPYHAGLDHGRRKKVEGMFADQDLAAVVTTAALAAGVDFPASQVVFDSLAMGIEWLTVQEFHQMLGRAGRPDYHDRGTVYVLVEPDGVYHNSMEMTEDEVAFKLLKGEMEPVVTRYDEGAAVEETLANVTVAGKHAKRLNDRMIGEVPTKHAVGKLLEYEFIDGLEPTPLGRAVTRHFLSPDEAFLMLDGVRKGLDPYDVVAEMELRDDER
;
A
#
# COMPACT_ATOMS: atom_id res chain seq x y z
N MET A 1 13.34 59.98 25.18
CA MET A 1 13.34 58.49 25.08
C MET A 1 13.04 57.77 26.41
N SER A 2 12.98 58.41 27.56
CA SER A 2 12.56 57.75 28.81
C SER A 2 11.04 57.46 28.90
N GLN A 3 10.24 57.91 27.93
CA GLN A 3 8.79 57.69 27.87
C GLN A 3 8.37 56.49 26.97
N GLN A 4 9.32 55.76 26.35
CA GLN A 4 8.98 54.70 25.39
C GLN A 4 9.15 53.24 25.90
N VAL A 5 9.74 53.02 27.10
CA VAL A 5 9.80 51.69 27.68
C VAL A 5 8.68 51.62 28.74
N GLY A 6 7.53 51.14 28.33
CA GLY A 6 6.40 50.83 29.18
C GLY A 6 6.75 49.78 30.25
N GLN A 7 5.78 49.13 30.81
CA GLN A 7 5.95 48.02 31.72
C GLN A 7 6.84 46.94 31.13
N VAL A 8 7.86 46.46 31.84
CA VAL A 8 8.73 45.35 31.42
C VAL A 8 8.29 44.10 32.21
N ASP A 9 7.86 43.06 31.48
CA ASP A 9 7.42 41.82 32.12
C ASP A 9 8.61 41.01 32.63
N THR A 10 9.66 40.91 31.82
CA THR A 10 10.86 40.14 32.14
C THR A 10 12.10 40.87 31.67
N LEU A 11 13.05 41.08 32.57
CA LEU A 11 14.40 41.45 32.25
C LEU A 11 15.27 40.20 32.28
N PHE A 12 15.81 39.83 31.12
CA PHE A 12 16.61 38.63 30.94
C PHE A 12 18.09 38.97 30.80
N CYS A 13 18.93 38.24 31.54
CA CYS A 13 20.38 38.39 31.56
C CYS A 13 21.05 37.07 31.13
N HIS A 14 22.06 37.18 30.28
CA HIS A 14 22.87 36.08 29.81
C HIS A 14 24.33 36.53 29.63
N GLU A 15 25.29 35.65 29.82
CA GLU A 15 26.71 35.92 29.66
C GLU A 15 27.06 36.19 28.17
N ASP A 16 27.90 37.19 27.94
CA ASP A 16 28.42 37.59 26.61
C ASP A 16 29.92 37.91 26.75
N GLY A 17 30.73 36.86 26.87
CA GLY A 17 32.15 37.01 27.28
C GLY A 17 32.26 37.55 28.68
N ASP A 18 32.99 38.65 28.86
CA ASP A 18 33.16 39.33 30.13
C ASP A 18 31.97 40.26 30.50
N ASP A 19 31.04 40.46 29.60
CA ASP A 19 29.88 41.34 29.71
C ASP A 19 28.58 40.53 29.94
N VAL A 20 27.49 41.24 30.19
CA VAL A 20 26.15 40.66 30.36
C VAL A 20 25.24 41.14 29.22
N ARG A 21 24.73 40.22 28.44
CA ARG A 21 23.67 40.48 27.49
C ARG A 21 22.34 40.65 28.21
N VAL A 22 21.64 41.72 27.88
CA VAL A 22 20.39 42.11 28.57
C VAL A 22 19.28 42.22 27.52
N ALA A 23 18.15 41.58 27.79
CA ALA A 23 16.94 41.73 26.99
C ALA A 23 15.75 42.13 27.86
N ALA A 24 15.04 43.21 27.50
CA ALA A 24 13.76 43.53 28.10
C ALA A 24 12.63 42.98 27.24
N VAL A 25 11.73 42.21 27.83
CA VAL A 25 10.63 41.50 27.17
C VAL A 25 9.29 41.97 27.73
N THR A 26 8.35 42.26 26.84
CA THR A 26 6.97 42.62 27.18
C THR A 26 6.03 41.88 26.23
N ASP A 27 5.00 41.20 26.74
CA ASP A 27 4.08 40.38 25.94
C ASP A 27 4.81 39.35 25.04
N GLY A 28 5.85 38.72 25.57
CA GLY A 28 6.68 37.75 24.83
C GLY A 28 7.61 38.36 23.75
N GLN A 29 7.50 39.68 23.49
CA GLN A 29 8.33 40.34 22.47
C GLN A 29 9.50 41.09 23.11
N ARG A 30 10.69 40.96 22.49
CA ARG A 30 11.89 41.71 22.89
C ARG A 30 11.72 43.18 22.50
N ARG A 31 11.68 44.04 23.52
CA ARG A 31 11.55 45.50 23.41
C ARG A 31 12.92 46.21 23.44
N LEU A 32 13.89 45.62 24.10
CA LEU A 32 15.25 46.13 24.18
C LEU A 32 16.25 44.96 24.16
N HIS A 33 17.35 45.18 23.45
CA HIS A 33 18.52 44.29 23.48
C HIS A 33 19.75 45.14 23.72
N ALA A 34 20.53 44.82 24.75
CA ALA A 34 21.71 45.58 25.13
C ALA A 34 22.82 44.65 25.67
N VAL A 35 24.03 45.19 25.74
CA VAL A 35 25.16 44.56 26.42
C VAL A 35 25.55 45.49 27.57
N LEU A 36 25.62 44.92 28.80
CA LEU A 36 25.99 45.58 30.03
C LEU A 36 27.39 45.20 30.41
N GLU A 37 28.29 46.15 30.44
CA GLU A 37 29.64 46.02 30.96
C GLU A 37 29.62 46.19 32.48
N LEU A 38 30.26 45.27 33.24
CA LEU A 38 30.38 45.28 34.69
C LEU A 38 31.78 45.68 35.09
N LYS A 39 31.88 46.62 36.05
CA LYS A 39 33.17 47.04 36.67
C LYS A 39 33.19 46.61 38.12
N GLU A 40 34.27 45.99 38.53
CA GLU A 40 34.55 45.72 39.94
C GLU A 40 34.88 47.01 40.71
N THR A 41 34.24 47.15 41.87
CA THR A 41 34.47 48.26 42.80
C THR A 41 34.67 47.68 44.21
N ASP A 42 35.16 48.49 45.16
CA ASP A 42 35.34 48.07 46.55
C ASP A 42 34.02 47.57 47.21
N ALA A 43 32.88 47.93 46.63
CA ALA A 43 31.54 47.50 47.06
C ALA A 43 30.92 46.41 46.16
N GLY A 44 31.74 45.65 45.40
CA GLY A 44 31.36 44.62 44.46
C GLY A 44 31.06 45.12 43.04
N PRO A 45 30.59 44.26 42.14
CA PRO A 45 30.34 44.57 40.75
C PRO A 45 29.23 45.63 40.56
N ARG A 46 29.46 46.59 39.64
CA ARG A 46 28.51 47.67 39.32
C ARG A 46 28.39 47.84 37.79
N PRO A 47 27.22 48.29 37.30
CA PRO A 47 27.03 48.65 35.91
C PRO A 47 28.01 49.77 35.49
N ALA A 48 28.83 49.54 34.48
CA ALA A 48 29.82 50.51 33.99
C ALA A 48 29.39 51.19 32.71
N ARG A 49 28.88 50.41 31.72
CA ARG A 49 28.39 50.92 30.46
C ARG A 49 27.25 50.03 29.95
N LEU A 50 26.21 50.65 29.36
CA LEU A 50 25.16 49.93 28.65
C LEU A 50 25.19 50.28 27.15
N ARG A 51 25.28 49.28 26.32
CA ARG A 51 25.27 49.44 24.84
C ARG A 51 23.98 48.83 24.31
N VAL A 52 23.05 49.66 23.81
CA VAL A 52 21.79 49.21 23.24
C VAL A 52 22.01 48.86 21.80
N LYS A 53 21.66 47.62 21.39
CA LYS A 53 21.77 47.11 20.00
C LYS A 53 20.57 47.57 19.17
N GLN A 54 20.83 48.23 18.05
CA GLN A 54 19.84 48.63 17.03
C GLN A 54 20.30 48.08 15.66
N GLY A 55 19.81 46.90 15.32
CA GLY A 55 20.30 46.20 14.12
C GLY A 55 21.79 45.85 14.27
N THR A 56 22.64 46.36 13.38
CA THR A 56 24.10 46.17 13.37
C THR A 56 24.85 47.23 14.16
N SER A 57 24.18 48.29 14.66
CA SER A 57 24.80 49.40 15.42
C SER A 57 24.56 49.24 16.91
N GLU A 58 25.51 49.77 17.71
CA GLU A 58 25.39 49.85 19.18
C GLU A 58 25.37 51.32 19.59
N GLU A 59 24.36 51.68 20.38
CA GLU A 59 24.23 53.03 20.93
C GLU A 59 24.56 53.02 22.43
N PRO A 60 25.60 53.74 22.89
CA PRO A 60 25.90 53.82 24.32
C PRO A 60 24.82 54.59 25.09
N LYS A 61 24.38 54.02 26.20
CA LYS A 61 23.42 54.61 27.12
C LYS A 61 24.00 54.67 28.54
N PRO A 62 23.51 55.57 29.41
CA PRO A 62 23.91 55.60 30.82
C PRO A 62 23.65 54.23 31.48
N PRO A 63 24.56 53.74 32.34
CA PRO A 63 24.39 52.45 33.02
C PRO A 63 23.18 52.44 33.98
N ASP A 64 22.75 53.59 34.46
CA ASP A 64 21.57 53.74 35.34
C ASP A 64 20.27 53.28 34.63
N LEU A 65 20.25 53.29 33.29
CA LEU A 65 19.12 52.78 32.50
C LEU A 65 18.88 51.28 32.77
N PHE A 66 19.93 50.50 32.98
CA PHE A 66 19.79 49.08 33.36
C PHE A 66 19.08 48.95 34.71
N VAL A 67 19.50 49.75 35.72
CA VAL A 67 18.90 49.70 37.05
C VAL A 67 17.43 50.13 36.99
N GLU A 68 17.14 51.16 36.20
CA GLU A 68 15.76 51.63 35.98
C GLU A 68 14.88 50.54 35.33
N LEU A 69 15.40 49.86 34.28
CA LEU A 69 14.73 48.74 33.64
C LEU A 69 14.52 47.57 34.62
N ALA A 70 15.53 47.23 35.41
CA ALA A 70 15.48 46.17 36.39
C ALA A 70 14.44 46.41 37.51
N ARG A 71 14.30 47.69 37.95
CA ARG A 71 13.25 48.08 38.93
C ARG A 71 11.85 48.09 38.37
N ARG A 72 11.69 48.31 37.03
CA ARG A 72 10.39 48.28 36.36
C ARG A 72 9.99 46.89 35.92
N ALA A 73 10.92 45.94 35.86
CA ALA A 73 10.65 44.58 35.46
C ALA A 73 9.85 43.84 36.54
N ALA A 74 8.76 43.19 36.12
CA ALA A 74 7.99 42.32 37.00
C ALA A 74 8.83 41.09 37.44
N ARG A 75 9.79 40.68 36.64
CA ARG A 75 10.67 39.54 36.90
C ARG A 75 12.06 39.78 36.30
N ILE A 76 13.13 39.42 37.05
CA ILE A 76 14.49 39.36 36.52
C ILE A 76 14.87 37.88 36.43
N ARG A 77 15.41 37.49 35.25
CA ARG A 77 15.79 36.13 34.96
C ARG A 77 17.23 36.06 34.46
N VAL A 78 17.99 35.10 34.97
CA VAL A 78 19.36 34.81 34.53
C VAL A 78 19.38 33.43 33.88
N SER A 79 20.00 33.32 32.74
CA SER A 79 20.13 32.03 32.06
C SER A 79 20.91 31.03 32.89
N GLN A 80 20.46 29.80 32.94
CA GLN A 80 21.21 28.67 33.52
C GLN A 80 22.53 28.43 32.80
N GLN A 81 22.68 28.86 31.56
CA GLN A 81 23.90 28.71 30.75
C GLN A 81 24.96 29.75 31.04
N THR A 82 24.61 30.82 31.79
CA THR A 82 25.58 31.78 32.31
C THR A 82 26.53 31.06 33.30
N SER A 83 27.84 31.29 33.21
CA SER A 83 28.81 30.65 34.05
C SER A 83 28.54 30.94 35.56
N PRO A 84 28.91 30.03 36.46
CA PRO A 84 28.72 30.25 37.89
C PRO A 84 29.33 31.57 38.39
N THR A 85 30.49 31.92 37.85
CA THR A 85 31.19 33.17 38.20
C THR A 85 30.41 34.40 37.74
N MET A 86 29.92 34.42 36.52
CA MET A 86 29.14 35.55 36.01
C MET A 86 27.75 35.60 36.69
N ARG A 87 27.13 34.48 37.01
CA ARG A 87 25.87 34.45 37.77
C ARG A 87 26.04 35.10 39.15
N GLU A 88 27.16 34.81 39.81
CA GLU A 88 27.45 35.42 41.12
C GLU A 88 27.65 36.92 40.97
N ARG A 89 28.44 37.39 40.01
CA ARG A 89 28.64 38.81 39.71
C ARG A 89 27.32 39.54 39.43
N VAL A 90 26.45 38.95 38.61
CA VAL A 90 25.11 39.52 38.34
C VAL A 90 24.25 39.55 39.58
N ARG A 91 24.30 38.51 40.42
CA ARG A 91 23.55 38.45 41.68
C ARG A 91 24.03 39.56 42.65
N GLU A 92 25.33 39.64 42.93
CA GLU A 92 25.90 40.66 43.80
C GLU A 92 25.60 42.08 43.32
N MET A 93 25.66 42.31 42.01
CA MET A 93 25.26 43.58 41.40
C MET A 93 23.80 43.90 41.71
N LEU A 94 22.87 42.96 41.48
CA LEU A 94 21.43 43.16 41.70
C LEU A 94 21.10 43.35 43.20
N ASP A 95 21.72 42.57 44.06
CA ASP A 95 21.57 42.66 45.54
C ASP A 95 21.90 44.05 46.05
N ALA A 96 22.91 44.70 45.45
CA ALA A 96 23.29 46.09 45.83
C ALA A 96 22.18 47.13 45.53
N TYR A 97 21.25 46.79 44.63
CA TYR A 97 20.08 47.60 44.30
C TYR A 97 18.78 47.06 44.93
N GLN A 98 18.88 46.05 45.82
CA GLN A 98 17.74 45.34 46.43
C GLN A 98 16.82 44.65 45.42
N LEU A 99 17.41 44.07 44.39
CA LEU A 99 16.72 43.34 43.30
C LEU A 99 17.12 41.87 43.34
N GLU A 100 16.13 41.00 43.13
CA GLU A 100 16.35 39.55 43.08
C GLU A 100 16.19 39.02 41.65
N ALA A 101 17.06 38.11 41.26
CA ALA A 101 16.94 37.39 40.00
C ALA A 101 16.77 35.87 40.24
N LYS A 102 15.97 35.21 39.42
CA LYS A 102 15.88 33.75 39.40
C LYS A 102 16.65 33.20 38.22
N VAL A 103 17.43 32.15 38.49
CA VAL A 103 18.04 31.35 37.41
C VAL A 103 16.96 30.50 36.76
N VAL A 104 16.92 30.50 35.43
CA VAL A 104 15.93 29.77 34.64
C VAL A 104 16.61 28.99 33.54
N ARG A 105 16.06 27.83 33.20
CA ARG A 105 16.47 27.07 32.04
C ARG A 105 15.99 27.81 30.79
N THR A 106 16.87 28.07 29.82
CA THR A 106 16.59 28.79 28.61
C THR A 106 17.21 28.07 27.41
N CYS A 107 16.64 28.28 26.23
CA CYS A 107 17.20 27.77 25.00
C CYS A 107 18.58 28.36 24.71
N ARG A 108 19.60 27.52 24.46
CA ARG A 108 20.98 27.97 24.23
C ARG A 108 21.11 28.90 23.02
N TYR A 109 20.43 28.56 21.91
CA TYR A 109 20.47 29.38 20.69
C TYR A 109 19.78 30.74 20.90
N CYS A 110 18.61 30.75 21.52
CA CYS A 110 17.89 31.97 21.83
C CYS A 110 18.66 32.87 22.78
N ALA A 111 19.26 32.30 23.84
CA ALA A 111 20.05 33.06 24.79
C ALA A 111 21.29 33.70 24.15
N GLY A 112 21.99 32.95 23.27
CA GLY A 112 23.10 33.46 22.48
C GLY A 112 22.74 34.63 21.57
N GLU A 113 21.50 34.71 21.11
CA GLU A 113 20.95 35.83 20.32
C GLU A 113 20.30 36.92 21.18
N GLY A 114 20.34 36.80 22.50
CA GLY A 114 19.67 37.73 23.42
C GLY A 114 18.14 37.68 23.35
N ARG A 115 17.60 36.53 23.05
CA ARG A 115 16.16 36.25 23.09
C ARG A 115 15.82 35.44 24.35
N TYR A 116 14.81 35.86 25.07
CA TYR A 116 14.32 35.12 26.23
C TYR A 116 13.35 34.02 25.78
N SER A 117 13.80 32.79 25.88
CA SER A 117 13.00 31.59 25.59
C SER A 117 13.16 30.60 26.74
N PRO A 118 12.29 30.68 27.76
CA PRO A 118 12.33 29.78 28.93
C PRO A 118 11.90 28.37 28.43
N ILE A 119 12.56 27.36 29.02
CA ILE A 119 12.29 25.97 28.73
C ILE A 119 11.71 25.32 30.00
N THR A 120 10.57 24.65 29.84
CA THR A 120 9.96 23.79 30.87
C THR A 120 10.34 22.32 30.60
N ALA A 121 10.00 21.41 31.49
CA ALA A 121 10.20 19.98 31.26
C ALA A 121 9.48 19.49 29.99
N ASP A 122 8.29 20.04 29.74
CA ASP A 122 7.45 19.65 28.60
C ASP A 122 7.91 20.27 27.27
N THR A 123 8.75 21.29 27.26
CA THR A 123 9.23 22.01 26.08
C THR A 123 10.73 21.91 25.85
N ALA A 124 11.44 21.17 26.72
CA ALA A 124 12.88 20.97 26.61
C ALA A 124 13.17 19.90 25.56
N ILE A 125 13.87 20.26 24.50
CA ILE A 125 14.39 19.29 23.51
C ILE A 125 15.90 19.20 23.73
N GLU A 126 16.39 17.97 23.91
CA GLU A 126 17.83 17.70 24.03
C GLU A 126 18.51 17.81 22.67
N ALA A 127 19.66 18.47 22.61
CA ALA A 127 20.49 18.61 21.43
C ALA A 127 21.95 18.80 21.87
N ASP A 128 22.86 17.92 21.43
CA ASP A 128 24.28 17.91 21.82
C ASP A 128 24.49 17.98 23.34
N GLY A 129 23.68 17.29 24.13
CA GLY A 129 23.75 17.29 25.60
C GLY A 129 23.27 18.57 26.28
N GLU A 130 22.68 19.50 25.55
CA GLU A 130 22.06 20.73 26.07
C GLU A 130 20.56 20.79 25.69
N HIS A 131 19.86 21.79 26.22
CA HIS A 131 18.44 21.93 25.94
C HIS A 131 18.15 23.15 25.07
N VAL A 132 17.29 22.94 24.07
CA VAL A 132 16.82 23.96 23.13
C VAL A 132 15.29 24.04 23.13
N CYS A 133 14.75 25.15 22.66
CA CYS A 133 13.29 25.29 22.50
C CYS A 133 12.81 24.59 21.21
N PRO A 134 11.52 24.24 21.11
CA PRO A 134 10.96 23.56 19.94
C PRO A 134 11.24 24.26 18.61
N ASP A 135 11.15 25.59 18.56
CA ASP A 135 11.39 26.35 17.32
C ASP A 135 12.85 26.24 16.86
N CYS A 136 13.81 26.29 17.80
CA CYS A 136 15.22 26.15 17.47
C CYS A 136 15.56 24.70 17.11
N ALA A 137 14.96 23.71 17.77
CA ALA A 137 15.14 22.31 17.46
C ALA A 137 14.58 21.98 16.06
N LYS A 138 13.40 22.49 15.70
CA LYS A 138 12.85 22.35 14.35
C LYS A 138 13.74 23.00 13.29
N ALA A 139 14.24 24.22 13.55
CA ALA A 139 15.15 24.90 12.62
C ALA A 139 16.47 24.15 12.44
N GLU A 140 16.95 23.44 13.45
CA GLU A 140 18.13 22.59 13.35
C GLU A 140 17.82 21.30 12.60
N LEU A 141 16.69 20.65 12.90
CA LEU A 141 16.20 19.49 12.14
C LEU A 141 16.06 19.85 10.66
N ASP A 142 15.50 20.99 10.32
CA ASP A 142 15.36 21.45 8.93
C ASP A 142 16.73 21.60 8.22
N ARG A 143 17.78 22.03 8.94
CA ARG A 143 19.14 22.11 8.40
C ARG A 143 19.73 20.72 8.13
N GLU A 144 19.55 19.79 9.08
CA GLU A 144 20.00 18.42 8.93
C GLU A 144 19.25 17.71 7.77
N LEU A 145 17.95 17.94 7.64
CA LEU A 145 17.15 17.42 6.52
C LEU A 145 17.67 17.93 5.16
N ALA A 146 17.96 19.22 5.07
CA ALA A 146 18.54 19.81 3.86
C ALA A 146 19.94 19.26 3.52
N TYR A 147 20.70 18.79 4.52
CA TYR A 147 22.02 18.19 4.32
C TYR A 147 21.93 16.73 3.87
N HIS A 148 20.94 15.98 4.34
CA HIS A 148 20.75 14.56 4.03
C HIS A 148 19.88 14.30 2.79
N GLY A 149 19.38 15.33 2.11
CA GLY A 149 18.43 15.30 1.00
C GLY A 149 17.22 16.18 1.31
N GLU A 150 16.52 16.68 0.32
CA GLU A 150 15.33 17.53 0.53
C GLU A 150 14.12 16.67 0.98
N VAL A 151 14.10 16.23 2.22
CA VAL A 151 12.91 15.60 2.80
C VAL A 151 11.79 16.62 2.88
N THR A 152 10.70 16.41 2.16
CA THR A 152 9.59 17.37 2.00
C THR A 152 8.24 16.78 2.42
N GLY A 153 7.22 17.64 2.46
CA GLY A 153 5.83 17.21 2.68
C GLY A 153 5.63 16.45 3.98
N ASP A 154 4.86 15.37 3.89
CA ASP A 154 4.43 14.54 5.02
C ASP A 154 5.59 13.90 5.81
N ALA A 155 6.70 13.60 5.15
CA ALA A 155 7.88 13.05 5.79
C ALA A 155 8.52 14.06 6.74
N ARG A 156 8.67 15.33 6.31
CA ARG A 156 9.18 16.41 7.14
C ARG A 156 8.26 16.71 8.31
N ASP A 157 6.94 16.76 8.07
CA ASP A 157 5.95 16.99 9.12
C ASP A 157 6.02 15.88 10.16
N ARG A 158 6.11 14.63 9.74
CA ARG A 158 6.25 13.48 10.64
C ARG A 158 7.51 13.54 11.51
N LEU A 159 8.66 13.89 10.92
CA LEU A 159 9.91 14.04 11.69
C LEU A 159 9.85 15.21 12.67
N SER A 160 9.14 16.30 12.30
CA SER A 160 8.89 17.43 13.19
C SER A 160 7.99 17.05 14.39
N ASP A 161 6.95 16.26 14.15
CA ASP A 161 6.07 15.75 15.21
C ASP A 161 6.82 14.77 16.12
N LEU A 162 7.59 13.84 15.52
CA LEU A 162 8.42 12.89 16.26
C LEU A 162 9.45 13.60 17.15
N LEU A 163 10.05 14.70 16.67
CA LEU A 163 10.95 15.52 17.47
C LEU A 163 10.27 16.09 18.73
N LEU A 164 9.02 16.52 18.60
CA LEU A 164 8.25 17.05 19.74
C LEU A 164 7.87 15.95 20.73
N ASP A 165 7.56 14.76 20.24
CA ASP A 165 7.16 13.60 21.06
C ASP A 165 8.36 13.01 21.81
N VAL A 166 9.49 12.83 21.11
CA VAL A 166 10.72 12.23 21.66
C VAL A 166 11.54 13.20 22.49
N GLN A 167 11.46 14.50 22.19
CA GLN A 167 12.20 15.59 22.84
C GLN A 167 13.73 15.42 22.79
N ASP A 168 14.24 14.75 21.77
CA ASP A 168 15.67 14.46 21.56
C ASP A 168 16.00 14.59 20.07
N LEU A 169 16.68 15.69 19.71
CA LEU A 169 17.03 16.00 18.32
C LEU A 169 18.06 15.00 17.77
N ASP A 170 19.05 14.62 18.58
CA ASP A 170 20.12 13.72 18.14
C ASP A 170 19.59 12.34 17.79
N ARG A 171 18.63 11.84 18.57
CA ARG A 171 17.94 10.58 18.25
C ARG A 171 17.17 10.68 16.94
N VAL A 172 16.41 11.76 16.72
CA VAL A 172 15.63 11.94 15.48
C VAL A 172 16.54 12.09 14.25
N VAL A 173 17.64 12.84 14.35
CA VAL A 173 18.64 12.97 13.29
C VAL A 173 19.31 11.63 12.97
N ASN A 174 19.52 10.76 13.97
CA ASN A 174 20.10 9.44 13.76
C ASN A 174 19.21 8.52 12.90
N LEU A 175 17.89 8.76 12.80
CA LEU A 175 17.02 8.05 11.85
C LEU A 175 17.47 8.28 10.39
N LEU A 176 17.92 9.50 10.07
CA LEU A 176 18.43 9.85 8.74
C LEU A 176 19.76 9.15 8.43
N LYS A 177 20.43 8.59 9.44
CA LYS A 177 21.65 7.78 9.36
C LYS A 177 21.37 6.28 9.42
N GLY A 178 20.13 5.86 9.20
CA GLY A 178 19.71 4.46 9.17
C GLY A 178 19.75 3.76 10.54
N ASP A 179 19.46 4.46 11.61
CA ASP A 179 19.25 3.85 12.92
C ASP A 179 17.93 3.06 12.94
N LEU A 180 17.94 1.95 13.66
CA LEU A 180 16.81 1.01 13.79
C LEU A 180 16.26 1.01 15.22
N ASP A 181 16.25 2.15 15.89
CA ASP A 181 15.56 2.28 17.17
C ASP A 181 14.04 2.07 16.97
N PRO A 182 13.45 0.99 17.52
CA PRO A 182 12.03 0.68 17.28
C PRO A 182 11.08 1.78 17.72
N ASP A 183 11.42 2.51 18.78
CA ASP A 183 10.58 3.58 19.32
C ASP A 183 10.52 4.78 18.37
N LEU A 184 11.59 4.99 17.58
CA LEU A 184 11.67 6.07 16.62
C LEU A 184 11.18 5.68 15.23
N THR A 185 11.52 4.46 14.78
CA THR A 185 11.13 3.98 13.45
C THR A 185 9.65 3.62 13.36
N LYS A 186 9.00 3.32 14.49
CA LYS A 186 7.58 2.92 14.50
C LYS A 186 6.70 4.07 13.99
N PHE A 187 6.04 3.82 12.87
CA PHE A 187 5.05 4.73 12.30
C PHE A 187 3.72 4.57 13.02
N ASP A 188 3.20 3.34 13.05
CA ASP A 188 1.97 2.96 13.74
C ASP A 188 1.87 1.44 13.93
N GLU A 189 0.71 1.00 14.40
CA GLU A 189 0.36 -0.40 14.54
C GLU A 189 -1.05 -0.64 14.05
N ILE A 190 -1.18 -1.57 13.10
CA ILE A 190 -2.49 -2.08 12.72
C ILE A 190 -2.85 -3.14 13.75
N SER A 191 -3.77 -2.80 14.64
CA SER A 191 -4.23 -3.68 15.70
C SER A 191 -4.83 -4.98 15.14
N ALA A 192 -4.66 -6.07 15.87
CA ALA A 192 -5.51 -7.24 15.67
C ALA A 192 -6.93 -6.85 16.08
N THR A 193 -7.86 -6.88 15.14
CA THR A 193 -9.29 -6.76 15.42
C THR A 193 -9.87 -8.16 15.42
N VAL A 194 -10.56 -8.52 16.49
CA VAL A 194 -11.31 -9.76 16.58
C VAL A 194 -12.77 -9.33 16.72
N ASP A 195 -13.52 -9.27 15.61
CA ASP A 195 -14.96 -9.23 15.70
C ASP A 195 -15.45 -10.60 16.22
N GLU A 196 -16.34 -10.59 17.18
CA GLU A 196 -16.92 -11.80 17.73
C GLU A 196 -17.90 -12.41 16.71
N VAL A 197 -17.36 -13.07 15.68
CA VAL A 197 -18.15 -13.95 14.81
C VAL A 197 -18.15 -15.32 15.44
N ASP A 198 -19.32 -15.83 15.78
CA ASP A 198 -19.45 -17.18 16.29
C ASP A 198 -18.94 -18.18 15.23
N PRO A 199 -17.96 -19.02 15.54
CA PRO A 199 -17.45 -20.00 14.61
C PRO A 199 -18.53 -21.02 14.26
N VAL A 200 -18.72 -21.29 12.97
CA VAL A 200 -19.63 -22.32 12.50
C VAL A 200 -18.90 -23.66 12.47
N PRO A 201 -19.33 -24.67 13.26
CA PRO A 201 -18.73 -26.00 13.20
C PRO A 201 -18.88 -26.61 11.81
N VAL A 202 -17.81 -27.15 11.25
CA VAL A 202 -17.84 -27.80 9.92
C VAL A 202 -18.87 -28.93 9.90
N SER A 203 -19.01 -29.67 10.98
CA SER A 203 -19.99 -30.75 11.13
C SER A 203 -21.48 -30.31 11.07
N SER A 204 -21.74 -29.00 11.22
CA SER A 204 -23.08 -28.43 11.11
C SER A 204 -23.48 -28.01 9.70
N LEU A 205 -22.54 -28.03 8.75
CA LEU A 205 -22.78 -27.65 7.37
C LEU A 205 -23.64 -28.68 6.65
N SER A 206 -24.54 -28.22 5.80
CA SER A 206 -25.35 -29.07 4.94
C SER A 206 -24.74 -29.16 3.55
N LEU A 207 -23.57 -29.81 3.45
CA LEU A 207 -22.84 -30.03 2.20
C LEU A 207 -22.95 -31.47 1.70
N HIS A 208 -22.64 -31.69 0.43
CA HIS A 208 -22.54 -33.07 -0.09
C HIS A 208 -21.53 -33.89 0.72
N PRO A 209 -21.87 -35.17 1.09
CA PRO A 209 -21.04 -36.00 1.98
C PRO A 209 -19.56 -36.09 1.58
N GLY A 210 -19.25 -36.08 0.28
CA GLY A 210 -17.89 -36.13 -0.25
C GLY A 210 -17.05 -34.92 0.17
N ILE A 211 -17.63 -33.71 0.22
CA ILE A 211 -16.97 -32.49 0.68
C ILE A 211 -17.00 -32.39 2.19
N GLN A 212 -18.13 -32.70 2.81
CA GLN A 212 -18.31 -32.65 4.25
C GLN A 212 -17.20 -33.44 4.97
N THR A 213 -17.03 -34.72 4.60
CA THR A 213 -16.01 -35.61 5.20
C THR A 213 -14.59 -35.05 4.99
N HIS A 214 -14.33 -34.43 3.83
CA HIS A 214 -13.02 -33.87 3.51
C HIS A 214 -12.69 -32.64 4.37
N LEU A 215 -13.67 -31.76 4.59
CA LEU A 215 -13.52 -30.59 5.46
C LEU A 215 -13.39 -30.99 6.94
N GLU A 216 -14.22 -31.92 7.43
CA GLU A 216 -14.17 -32.43 8.81
C GLU A 216 -12.83 -33.09 9.16
N SER A 217 -12.14 -33.68 8.17
CA SER A 217 -10.82 -34.26 8.37
C SER A 217 -9.71 -33.21 8.61
N ARG A 218 -9.99 -31.92 8.34
CA ARG A 218 -9.01 -30.84 8.35
C ARG A 218 -9.32 -29.71 9.31
N PHE A 219 -10.60 -29.45 9.55
CA PHE A 219 -11.07 -28.32 10.34
C PHE A 219 -12.21 -28.75 11.25
N ASP A 220 -12.18 -28.31 12.50
CA ASP A 220 -13.31 -28.47 13.42
C ASP A 220 -14.33 -27.34 13.17
N ASP A 221 -13.85 -26.10 13.04
CA ASP A 221 -14.65 -24.90 12.86
C ASP A 221 -14.19 -24.10 11.63
N LEU A 222 -15.11 -23.33 11.05
CA LEU A 222 -14.83 -22.38 10.00
C LEU A 222 -14.17 -21.10 10.55
N LEU A 223 -13.30 -20.48 9.75
CA LEU A 223 -12.80 -19.15 10.04
C LEU A 223 -13.91 -18.10 9.94
N PRO A 224 -13.80 -16.95 10.61
CA PRO A 224 -14.85 -15.94 10.68
C PRO A 224 -15.46 -15.55 9.33
N VAL A 225 -14.60 -15.23 8.32
CA VAL A 225 -15.10 -14.87 6.98
C VAL A 225 -15.87 -16.00 6.29
N GLN A 226 -15.49 -17.25 6.58
CA GLN A 226 -16.16 -18.43 6.04
C GLN A 226 -17.50 -18.65 6.74
N SER A 227 -17.54 -18.47 8.07
CA SER A 227 -18.75 -18.52 8.88
C SER A 227 -19.77 -17.49 8.41
N LEU A 228 -19.35 -16.23 8.20
CA LEU A 228 -20.21 -15.19 7.64
C LEU A 228 -20.72 -15.56 6.24
N ALA A 229 -19.86 -16.06 5.36
CA ALA A 229 -20.29 -16.45 4.02
C ALA A 229 -21.35 -17.56 4.05
N VAL A 230 -21.23 -18.52 4.97
CA VAL A 230 -22.23 -19.58 5.18
C VAL A 230 -23.52 -18.99 5.74
N GLU A 231 -23.46 -18.14 6.76
CA GLU A 231 -24.61 -17.46 7.34
C GLU A 231 -25.44 -16.70 6.29
N TYR A 232 -24.73 -16.03 5.36
CA TYR A 232 -25.36 -15.30 4.25
C TYR A 232 -25.69 -16.19 3.03
N GLY A 233 -25.59 -17.50 3.15
CA GLY A 233 -26.16 -18.47 2.22
C GLY A 233 -25.28 -18.85 1.04
N VAL A 234 -23.96 -18.84 1.16
CA VAL A 234 -23.07 -19.32 0.11
C VAL A 234 -23.32 -20.80 -0.24
N THR A 235 -23.63 -21.62 0.75
CA THR A 235 -23.99 -23.04 0.59
C THR A 235 -25.41 -23.23 0.06
N GLU A 236 -26.25 -22.19 0.10
CA GLU A 236 -27.61 -22.16 -0.44
C GLU A 236 -27.66 -21.68 -1.91
N GLY A 237 -26.50 -21.39 -2.52
CA GLY A 237 -26.42 -20.94 -3.91
C GLY A 237 -26.56 -19.44 -4.12
N ARG A 238 -26.48 -18.63 -3.06
CA ARG A 238 -26.52 -17.15 -3.18
C ARG A 238 -25.22 -16.60 -3.76
N ASP A 239 -25.35 -15.61 -4.63
CA ASP A 239 -24.22 -14.89 -5.19
C ASP A 239 -23.59 -13.98 -4.12
N GLN A 240 -22.27 -14.06 -3.94
CA GLN A 240 -21.55 -13.30 -2.91
C GLN A 240 -20.31 -12.60 -3.43
N LEU A 241 -20.05 -11.40 -2.90
CA LEU A 241 -18.75 -10.72 -2.95
C LEU A 241 -18.12 -10.77 -1.56
N VAL A 242 -17.03 -11.54 -1.42
CA VAL A 242 -16.28 -11.66 -0.17
C VAL A 242 -15.06 -10.75 -0.23
N VAL A 243 -15.08 -9.69 0.58
CA VAL A 243 -14.00 -8.72 0.72
C VAL A 243 -13.33 -8.93 2.06
N SER A 244 -12.06 -9.31 2.05
CA SER A 244 -11.28 -9.47 3.27
C SER A 244 -9.79 -9.38 3.00
N ALA A 245 -9.01 -9.11 4.05
CA ALA A 245 -7.56 -9.11 4.00
C ALA A 245 -6.99 -10.44 3.47
N THR A 246 -5.72 -10.44 3.11
CA THR A 246 -5.01 -11.68 2.71
C THR A 246 -4.91 -12.64 3.91
N ALA A 247 -4.87 -13.96 3.62
CA ALA A 247 -4.75 -15.03 4.61
C ALA A 247 -5.95 -15.24 5.58
N THR A 248 -7.11 -14.68 5.29
CA THR A 248 -8.36 -14.91 6.06
C THR A 248 -9.10 -16.19 5.67
N GLY A 249 -8.61 -16.92 4.66
CA GLY A 249 -9.21 -18.18 4.22
C GLY A 249 -10.39 -18.04 3.24
N LYS A 250 -10.58 -16.87 2.60
CA LYS A 250 -11.67 -16.60 1.63
C LYS A 250 -11.73 -17.59 0.45
N THR A 251 -10.61 -18.19 0.04
CA THR A 251 -10.59 -19.21 -1.02
C THR A 251 -11.52 -20.39 -0.71
N LEU A 252 -11.57 -20.85 0.55
CA LEU A 252 -12.42 -21.98 0.95
C LEU A 252 -13.90 -21.68 0.75
N VAL A 253 -14.32 -20.41 0.82
CA VAL A 253 -15.72 -20.02 0.51
C VAL A 253 -16.08 -20.40 -0.91
N GLY A 254 -15.21 -20.07 -1.89
CA GLY A 254 -15.41 -20.47 -3.29
C GLY A 254 -15.30 -21.98 -3.50
N GLU A 255 -14.39 -22.66 -2.79
CA GLU A 255 -14.26 -24.12 -2.85
C GLU A 255 -15.52 -24.82 -2.34
N MET A 256 -16.06 -24.43 -1.17
CA MET A 256 -17.31 -24.98 -0.63
C MET A 256 -18.47 -24.80 -1.61
N ALA A 257 -18.67 -23.55 -2.09
CA ALA A 257 -19.77 -23.25 -3.01
C ALA A 257 -19.71 -24.08 -4.30
N GLY A 258 -18.52 -24.16 -4.91
CA GLY A 258 -18.36 -24.80 -6.22
C GLY A 258 -18.37 -26.32 -6.14
N LEU A 259 -17.63 -26.90 -5.20
CA LEU A 259 -17.50 -28.37 -5.09
C LEU A 259 -18.81 -29.02 -4.64
N ASP A 260 -19.55 -28.38 -3.72
CA ASP A 260 -20.87 -28.88 -3.31
C ASP A 260 -21.82 -29.01 -4.49
N ARG A 261 -21.91 -27.96 -5.31
CA ARG A 261 -22.77 -27.96 -6.52
C ARG A 261 -22.30 -28.92 -7.59
N VAL A 262 -20.99 -29.12 -7.72
CA VAL A 262 -20.41 -30.14 -8.64
C VAL A 262 -20.87 -31.53 -8.24
N LEU A 263 -20.70 -31.90 -6.98
CA LEU A 263 -21.04 -33.23 -6.49
C LEU A 263 -22.55 -33.47 -6.44
N ASP A 264 -23.36 -32.41 -6.29
CA ASP A 264 -24.81 -32.46 -6.44
C ASP A 264 -25.28 -32.54 -7.90
N GLY A 265 -24.36 -32.54 -8.88
CA GLY A 265 -24.67 -32.59 -10.30
C GLY A 265 -25.31 -31.32 -10.86
N LYS A 266 -25.20 -30.17 -10.16
CA LYS A 266 -25.75 -28.87 -10.58
C LYS A 266 -24.91 -28.17 -11.65
N GLY A 267 -23.79 -28.74 -12.04
CA GLY A 267 -22.90 -28.25 -13.09
C GLY A 267 -21.45 -28.08 -12.63
N LYS A 268 -20.59 -27.68 -13.54
CA LYS A 268 -19.14 -27.53 -13.31
C LYS A 268 -18.81 -26.29 -12.51
N MET A 269 -17.66 -26.33 -11.86
CA MET A 269 -17.04 -25.17 -11.24
C MET A 269 -15.97 -24.56 -12.16
N LEU A 270 -16.08 -23.26 -12.41
CA LEU A 270 -15.00 -22.45 -12.98
C LEU A 270 -14.34 -21.67 -11.86
N PHE A 271 -13.03 -21.90 -11.64
CA PHE A 271 -12.23 -21.15 -10.67
C PHE A 271 -11.22 -20.27 -11.41
N LEU A 272 -11.45 -18.95 -11.41
CA LEU A 272 -10.74 -17.99 -12.25
C LEU A 272 -9.79 -17.16 -11.42
N VAL A 273 -8.54 -17.02 -11.87
CA VAL A 273 -7.47 -16.26 -11.22
C VAL A 273 -6.76 -15.35 -12.22
N PRO A 274 -6.13 -14.26 -11.74
CA PRO A 274 -5.50 -13.30 -12.65
C PRO A 274 -4.19 -13.76 -13.29
N LEU A 275 -3.48 -14.73 -12.72
CA LEU A 275 -2.11 -15.06 -13.11
C LEU A 275 -1.94 -16.57 -13.39
N VAL A 276 -1.10 -16.90 -14.38
CA VAL A 276 -0.75 -18.30 -14.73
C VAL A 276 -0.13 -19.04 -13.53
N ALA A 277 0.73 -18.36 -12.75
CA ALA A 277 1.34 -18.95 -11.57
C ALA A 277 0.30 -19.37 -10.53
N LEU A 278 -0.70 -18.52 -10.30
CA LEU A 278 -1.84 -18.81 -9.42
C LEU A 278 -2.71 -19.95 -9.94
N ALA A 279 -2.96 -19.96 -11.25
CA ALA A 279 -3.76 -21.02 -11.86
C ALA A 279 -3.09 -22.39 -11.68
N ASN A 280 -1.77 -22.48 -11.88
CA ASN A 280 -1.01 -23.71 -11.63
C ASN A 280 -1.05 -24.14 -10.17
N GLN A 281 -0.82 -23.21 -9.25
CA GLN A 281 -0.85 -23.48 -7.81
C GLN A 281 -2.24 -23.96 -7.35
N LYS A 282 -3.30 -23.30 -7.81
CA LYS A 282 -4.68 -23.69 -7.49
C LYS A 282 -5.02 -25.05 -8.10
N TYR A 283 -4.60 -25.30 -9.34
CA TYR A 283 -4.78 -26.60 -9.99
C TYR A 283 -4.12 -27.72 -9.18
N GLU A 284 -2.84 -27.58 -8.83
CA GLU A 284 -2.13 -28.56 -7.99
C GLU A 284 -2.85 -28.74 -6.64
N SER A 285 -3.24 -27.64 -5.98
CA SER A 285 -3.96 -27.66 -4.71
C SER A 285 -5.32 -28.37 -4.80
N PHE A 286 -6.07 -28.16 -5.88
CA PHE A 286 -7.35 -28.87 -6.09
C PHE A 286 -7.11 -30.36 -6.38
N GLN A 287 -6.10 -30.71 -7.18
CA GLN A 287 -5.72 -32.08 -7.45
C GLN A 287 -5.30 -32.83 -6.16
N ASP A 288 -4.44 -32.20 -5.36
CA ASP A 288 -3.93 -32.82 -4.12
C ASP A 288 -5.02 -33.01 -3.07
N ARG A 289 -5.99 -32.06 -3.02
CA ARG A 289 -7.04 -32.07 -1.98
C ARG A 289 -8.32 -32.80 -2.37
N TYR A 290 -8.69 -32.75 -3.64
CA TYR A 290 -10.02 -33.17 -4.08
C TYR A 290 -9.97 -34.09 -5.33
N GLY A 291 -8.78 -34.43 -5.83
CA GLY A 291 -8.61 -35.23 -7.04
C GLY A 291 -9.09 -36.69 -6.92
N ASP A 292 -9.46 -37.13 -5.72
CA ASP A 292 -10.13 -38.41 -5.45
C ASP A 292 -11.64 -38.36 -5.62
N VAL A 293 -12.23 -37.16 -5.62
CA VAL A 293 -13.71 -36.98 -5.68
C VAL A 293 -14.17 -36.18 -6.91
N VAL A 294 -13.29 -35.38 -7.54
CA VAL A 294 -13.61 -34.57 -8.73
C VAL A 294 -12.47 -34.54 -9.73
N ASP A 295 -12.80 -34.50 -11.02
CA ASP A 295 -11.85 -34.29 -12.09
C ASP A 295 -11.49 -32.80 -12.23
N VAL A 296 -10.21 -32.47 -12.21
CA VAL A 296 -9.71 -31.07 -12.30
C VAL A 296 -8.94 -30.85 -13.59
N SER A 297 -9.23 -29.78 -14.31
CA SER A 297 -8.55 -29.37 -15.53
C SER A 297 -7.98 -27.96 -15.43
N LEU A 298 -6.84 -27.71 -16.10
CA LEU A 298 -6.19 -26.40 -16.12
C LEU A 298 -6.36 -25.70 -17.47
N ARG A 299 -6.79 -24.43 -17.43
CA ARG A 299 -6.95 -23.58 -18.62
C ARG A 299 -6.20 -22.27 -18.48
N VAL A 300 -5.02 -22.17 -19.04
CA VAL A 300 -4.23 -20.93 -19.13
C VAL A 300 -4.17 -20.43 -20.57
N GLY A 301 -3.83 -19.16 -20.78
CA GLY A 301 -3.74 -18.53 -22.08
C GLY A 301 -2.80 -19.26 -23.07
N ALA A 302 -2.66 -18.73 -24.28
CA ALA A 302 -1.99 -19.39 -25.43
C ALA A 302 -0.47 -19.65 -25.26
N SER A 303 0.17 -19.27 -24.18
CA SER A 303 1.60 -19.47 -23.93
C SER A 303 1.95 -20.94 -23.68
N ARG A 304 1.95 -21.74 -24.73
CA ARG A 304 2.48 -23.12 -24.75
C ARG A 304 3.99 -23.12 -24.88
N ILE A 305 4.74 -22.42 -24.06
CA ILE A 305 6.21 -22.40 -24.24
C ILE A 305 6.91 -23.51 -23.44
N ASN A 306 6.28 -24.11 -22.46
CA ASN A 306 6.87 -25.26 -21.74
C ASN A 306 5.84 -26.40 -21.65
N GLY A 307 6.15 -27.52 -22.22
CA GLY A 307 5.31 -28.69 -22.48
C GLY A 307 4.75 -29.49 -21.30
N GLU A 308 4.50 -28.90 -20.14
CA GLU A 308 3.96 -29.55 -18.94
C GLU A 308 2.51 -29.18 -18.59
N GLY A 309 1.86 -28.33 -19.39
CA GLY A 309 0.44 -28.04 -19.21
C GLY A 309 -0.43 -29.23 -19.59
N GLY A 310 -1.11 -29.83 -18.63
CA GLY A 310 -2.11 -30.86 -18.85
C GLY A 310 -3.07 -30.46 -19.98
N ARG A 311 -3.52 -31.45 -20.77
CA ARG A 311 -4.47 -31.25 -21.85
C ARG A 311 -5.76 -30.71 -21.26
N PHE A 312 -6.18 -29.49 -21.70
CA PHE A 312 -7.47 -28.96 -21.31
C PHE A 312 -8.58 -29.93 -21.59
N ASP A 313 -9.26 -30.40 -20.57
CA ASP A 313 -10.43 -31.26 -20.69
C ASP A 313 -11.69 -30.44 -20.36
N PRO A 314 -12.52 -30.10 -21.35
CA PRO A 314 -13.78 -29.43 -21.10
C PRO A 314 -14.80 -30.35 -20.41
N GLY A 315 -14.53 -31.67 -20.29
CA GLY A 315 -15.32 -32.64 -19.56
C GLY A 315 -15.14 -32.57 -18.03
N ALA A 316 -14.01 -32.05 -17.53
CA ALA A 316 -13.70 -32.02 -16.13
C ALA A 316 -14.76 -31.29 -15.27
N ASP A 317 -14.86 -31.71 -14.01
CA ASP A 317 -15.80 -31.17 -13.02
C ASP A 317 -15.41 -29.77 -12.56
N VAL A 318 -14.11 -29.56 -12.38
CA VAL A 318 -13.50 -28.28 -11.98
C VAL A 318 -12.55 -27.80 -13.05
N ILE A 319 -12.74 -26.59 -13.54
CA ILE A 319 -11.83 -25.93 -14.47
C ILE A 319 -11.17 -24.74 -13.75
N VAL A 320 -9.90 -24.90 -13.42
CA VAL A 320 -9.06 -23.79 -12.94
C VAL A 320 -8.50 -23.05 -14.15
N GLY A 321 -8.64 -21.73 -14.19
CA GLY A 321 -8.17 -20.98 -15.36
C GLY A 321 -7.74 -19.56 -15.06
N THR A 322 -6.92 -19.00 -15.98
CA THR A 322 -6.73 -17.54 -15.98
C THR A 322 -7.89 -16.86 -16.67
N TYR A 323 -8.10 -15.58 -16.36
CA TYR A 323 -9.12 -14.75 -17.01
C TYR A 323 -8.97 -14.82 -18.54
N GLU A 324 -7.76 -14.62 -19.08
CA GLU A 324 -7.48 -14.67 -20.49
C GLU A 324 -7.67 -16.08 -21.08
N GLY A 325 -7.35 -17.11 -20.30
CA GLY A 325 -7.52 -18.51 -20.73
C GLY A 325 -8.98 -18.87 -20.97
N ILE A 326 -9.88 -18.46 -20.09
CA ILE A 326 -11.32 -18.70 -20.20
C ILE A 326 -11.94 -17.75 -21.24
N ASP A 327 -11.52 -16.48 -21.25
CA ASP A 327 -12.00 -15.52 -22.25
C ASP A 327 -11.66 -15.96 -23.68
N HIS A 328 -10.44 -16.47 -23.89
CA HIS A 328 -10.06 -17.09 -25.18
C HIS A 328 -10.96 -18.25 -25.56
N ALA A 329 -11.38 -19.09 -24.61
CA ALA A 329 -12.30 -20.16 -24.87
C ALA A 329 -13.66 -19.64 -25.40
N LEU A 330 -14.21 -18.61 -24.75
CA LEU A 330 -15.46 -17.97 -25.16
C LEU A 330 -15.34 -17.27 -26.52
N ARG A 331 -14.29 -16.46 -26.74
CA ARG A 331 -14.03 -15.73 -27.99
C ARG A 331 -13.81 -16.68 -29.17
N THR A 332 -13.33 -17.90 -28.92
CA THR A 332 -13.16 -18.95 -29.98
C THR A 332 -14.33 -19.91 -30.08
N GLY A 333 -15.42 -19.67 -29.37
CA GLY A 333 -16.64 -20.46 -29.40
C GLY A 333 -16.50 -21.88 -28.86
N LYS A 334 -15.54 -22.11 -27.94
CA LYS A 334 -15.40 -23.39 -27.25
C LYS A 334 -16.53 -23.56 -26.24
N ASP A 335 -17.06 -24.74 -26.16
CA ASP A 335 -18.07 -25.09 -25.18
C ASP A 335 -17.40 -25.40 -23.83
N LEU A 336 -17.84 -24.71 -22.76
CA LEU A 336 -17.40 -24.95 -21.40
C LEU A 336 -18.33 -25.96 -20.67
N GLY A 337 -19.42 -26.38 -21.33
CA GLY A 337 -20.44 -27.26 -20.72
C GLY A 337 -21.41 -26.51 -19.81
N ASN A 338 -22.14 -27.30 -18.99
CA ASN A 338 -23.04 -26.72 -17.99
C ASN A 338 -22.23 -26.20 -16.79
N VAL A 339 -22.21 -24.87 -16.58
CA VAL A 339 -21.49 -24.22 -15.50
C VAL A 339 -22.45 -23.97 -14.32
N GLY A 340 -22.19 -24.64 -13.21
CA GLY A 340 -22.97 -24.51 -11.97
C GLY A 340 -22.47 -23.37 -11.06
N THR A 341 -21.15 -23.17 -10.99
CA THR A 341 -20.57 -22.13 -10.16
C THR A 341 -19.40 -21.44 -10.88
N VAL A 342 -19.32 -20.12 -10.76
CA VAL A 342 -18.18 -19.32 -11.21
C VAL A 342 -17.57 -18.63 -9.99
N VAL A 343 -16.31 -18.94 -9.69
CA VAL A 343 -15.51 -18.26 -8.66
C VAL A 343 -14.50 -17.37 -9.37
N ILE A 344 -14.50 -16.08 -9.03
CA ILE A 344 -13.56 -15.11 -9.53
C ILE A 344 -12.70 -14.62 -8.36
N ASP A 345 -11.47 -15.11 -8.28
CA ASP A 345 -10.51 -14.71 -7.25
C ASP A 345 -9.79 -13.44 -7.69
N GLU A 346 -9.50 -12.56 -6.74
CA GLU A 346 -8.88 -11.23 -6.94
C GLU A 346 -9.70 -10.30 -7.85
N VAL A 347 -11.02 -10.25 -7.66
CA VAL A 347 -11.94 -9.45 -8.51
C VAL A 347 -11.66 -7.94 -8.49
N HIS A 348 -10.89 -7.44 -7.51
CA HIS A 348 -10.42 -6.05 -7.47
C HIS A 348 -9.54 -5.68 -8.68
N THR A 349 -9.00 -6.66 -9.40
CA THR A 349 -8.36 -6.46 -10.72
C THR A 349 -9.23 -5.66 -11.70
N LEU A 350 -10.54 -5.58 -11.49
CA LEU A 350 -11.45 -4.69 -12.23
C LEU A 350 -11.01 -3.20 -12.22
N GLY A 351 -10.24 -2.77 -11.22
CA GLY A 351 -9.65 -1.43 -11.15
C GLY A 351 -8.33 -1.24 -11.90
N GLU A 352 -7.72 -2.32 -12.41
CA GLU A 352 -6.40 -2.30 -13.02
C GLU A 352 -6.49 -2.09 -14.55
N GLY A 353 -6.27 -0.91 -15.07
CA GLY A 353 -6.08 -0.56 -16.49
C GLY A 353 -6.58 -1.59 -17.51
N GLU A 354 -5.69 -2.11 -18.37
CA GLU A 354 -6.01 -3.11 -19.39
C GLU A 354 -6.62 -4.41 -18.85
N ARG A 355 -6.19 -4.86 -17.68
CA ARG A 355 -6.68 -6.11 -17.10
C ARG A 355 -8.09 -5.95 -16.55
N GLY A 356 -8.41 -4.74 -16.05
CA GLY A 356 -9.72 -4.43 -15.49
C GLY A 356 -10.83 -4.48 -16.52
N HIS A 357 -10.65 -3.83 -17.68
CA HIS A 357 -11.68 -3.85 -18.72
C HIS A 357 -11.84 -5.23 -19.36
N ARG A 358 -10.75 -6.01 -19.50
CA ARG A 358 -10.83 -7.41 -20.00
C ARG A 358 -11.57 -8.33 -19.03
N LEU A 359 -11.36 -8.16 -17.71
CA LEU A 359 -12.10 -8.92 -16.70
C LEU A 359 -13.59 -8.56 -16.70
N ASP A 360 -13.92 -7.26 -16.82
CA ASP A 360 -15.31 -6.80 -16.92
C ASP A 360 -16.02 -7.39 -18.13
N GLY A 361 -15.36 -7.34 -19.29
CA GLY A 361 -15.85 -7.98 -20.51
C GLY A 361 -16.02 -9.50 -20.37
N LEU A 362 -15.07 -10.18 -19.74
CA LEU A 362 -15.16 -11.61 -19.44
C LEU A 362 -16.37 -11.93 -18.55
N ILE A 363 -16.58 -11.18 -17.47
CA ILE A 363 -17.74 -11.37 -16.58
C ILE A 363 -19.04 -11.23 -17.36
N SER A 364 -19.15 -10.20 -18.21
CA SER A 364 -20.33 -10.00 -19.05
C SER A 364 -20.56 -11.16 -20.02
N ARG A 365 -19.52 -11.66 -20.70
CA ARG A 365 -19.58 -12.80 -21.61
C ARG A 365 -19.92 -14.10 -20.91
N LEU A 366 -19.35 -14.36 -19.72
CA LEU A 366 -19.68 -15.53 -18.90
C LEU A 366 -21.12 -15.49 -18.42
N LYS A 367 -21.62 -14.34 -17.93
CA LYS A 367 -23.04 -14.17 -17.56
C LYS A 367 -23.98 -14.42 -18.74
N TYR A 368 -23.58 -14.01 -19.95
CA TYR A 368 -24.32 -14.33 -21.18
C TYR A 368 -24.26 -15.83 -21.50
N TYR A 369 -23.07 -16.44 -21.42
CA TYR A 369 -22.89 -17.87 -21.68
C TYR A 369 -23.72 -18.74 -20.75
N CYS A 370 -23.73 -18.44 -19.44
CA CYS A 370 -24.43 -19.21 -18.41
C CYS A 370 -25.95 -18.98 -18.38
N GLY A 371 -26.41 -17.76 -18.73
CA GLY A 371 -27.83 -17.39 -18.59
C GLY A 371 -28.68 -17.50 -19.85
N ASP A 372 -28.16 -17.10 -21.01
CA ASP A 372 -28.96 -16.97 -22.23
C ASP A 372 -28.92 -18.23 -23.14
N ARG A 373 -27.96 -19.16 -22.96
CA ARG A 373 -27.94 -20.44 -23.70
C ARG A 373 -28.90 -21.47 -23.15
N GLY A 374 -29.28 -21.40 -21.88
CA GLY A 374 -30.25 -22.32 -21.27
C GLY A 374 -31.69 -22.19 -21.82
N THR A 375 -32.01 -21.10 -22.53
CA THR A 375 -33.35 -20.85 -23.08
C THR A 375 -33.51 -21.24 -24.54
N THR A 376 -32.48 -21.67 -25.23
CA THR A 376 -32.56 -22.08 -26.66
C THR A 376 -32.81 -23.57 -26.88
N GLY A 377 -32.91 -24.37 -25.80
CA GLY A 377 -33.10 -25.85 -25.86
C GLY A 377 -34.51 -26.34 -25.70
N SER A 378 -35.58 -25.52 -25.54
CA SER A 378 -36.97 -26.03 -25.53
C SER A 378 -37.96 -25.00 -26.06
N SER A 379 -38.46 -25.29 -27.25
CA SER A 379 -39.69 -24.84 -27.95
C SER A 379 -40.43 -23.59 -27.44
N ARG A 380 -40.47 -22.59 -28.37
CA ARG A 380 -41.58 -21.67 -28.67
C ARG A 380 -42.80 -21.79 -27.74
N ASN A 381 -43.02 -20.75 -26.94
CA ASN A 381 -44.33 -20.12 -26.86
C ASN A 381 -44.19 -18.64 -26.48
N GLU A 382 -44.44 -17.80 -27.48
CA GLU A 382 -44.70 -16.37 -27.28
C GLU A 382 -45.98 -16.22 -26.45
N ARG A 383 -45.94 -15.38 -25.41
CA ARG A 383 -46.95 -14.34 -25.15
C ARG A 383 -46.72 -13.56 -23.83
N THR A 384 -46.77 -12.24 -24.04
CA THR A 384 -47.23 -11.19 -23.12
C THR A 384 -46.27 -10.65 -22.05
N GLY A 385 -46.08 -9.36 -22.22
CA GLY A 385 -45.33 -8.41 -21.43
C GLY A 385 -45.71 -8.31 -19.98
N GLY A 386 -44.76 -7.81 -19.23
CA GLY A 386 -44.89 -7.40 -17.83
C GLY A 386 -43.53 -7.24 -17.24
N ALA A 387 -43.11 -5.98 -17.08
CA ALA A 387 -42.00 -5.68 -16.18
C ALA A 387 -42.33 -6.23 -14.80
N ARG A 388 -41.59 -7.24 -14.38
CA ARG A 388 -41.61 -7.68 -12.97
C ARG A 388 -40.29 -7.32 -12.33
N GLU A 389 -40.42 -6.52 -11.29
CA GLU A 389 -39.41 -6.35 -10.24
C GLU A 389 -38.90 -7.74 -9.85
N ARG A 390 -37.61 -7.95 -9.88
CA ARG A 390 -36.98 -9.16 -9.39
C ARG A 390 -37.06 -9.15 -7.86
N SER A 391 -37.97 -9.97 -7.34
CA SER A 391 -38.01 -10.33 -5.93
C SER A 391 -36.79 -11.20 -5.59
N GLU A 392 -36.30 -11.04 -4.37
CA GLU A 392 -35.21 -11.71 -3.67
C GLU A 392 -35.38 -13.26 -3.52
N THR A 393 -35.51 -13.98 -4.61
CA THR A 393 -35.52 -15.45 -4.55
C THR A 393 -34.47 -15.98 -5.52
N ALA A 394 -33.40 -16.59 -4.95
CA ALA A 394 -32.46 -17.43 -5.68
C ALA A 394 -33.26 -18.41 -6.56
N SER A 395 -32.94 -18.43 -7.86
CA SER A 395 -33.48 -19.48 -8.75
C SER A 395 -32.70 -20.76 -8.44
N GLU A 396 -33.42 -21.81 -8.00
CA GLU A 396 -32.83 -23.11 -7.61
C GLU A 396 -32.00 -23.80 -8.71
N ASP A 397 -31.98 -23.30 -9.95
CA ASP A 397 -31.28 -23.88 -11.11
C ASP A 397 -30.29 -22.94 -11.81
N GLY A 398 -29.96 -21.77 -11.27
CA GLY A 398 -29.05 -20.80 -11.88
C GLY A 398 -27.57 -21.06 -11.55
N THR A 399 -26.66 -20.50 -12.37
CA THR A 399 -25.23 -20.44 -12.06
C THR A 399 -24.99 -19.52 -10.87
N GLN A 400 -24.29 -20.01 -9.84
CA GLN A 400 -23.87 -19.24 -8.68
C GLN A 400 -22.58 -18.47 -8.97
N TRP A 401 -22.49 -17.23 -8.44
CA TRP A 401 -21.32 -16.36 -8.60
C TRP A 401 -20.71 -16.06 -7.24
N VAL A 402 -19.42 -16.39 -7.09
CA VAL A 402 -18.63 -16.07 -5.89
C VAL A 402 -17.44 -15.23 -6.31
N TYR A 403 -17.43 -14.00 -5.85
CA TYR A 403 -16.35 -13.05 -6.10
C TYR A 403 -15.50 -12.92 -4.84
N LEU A 404 -14.19 -13.12 -4.97
CA LEU A 404 -13.25 -12.99 -3.85
C LEU A 404 -12.35 -11.78 -4.11
N SER A 405 -12.21 -10.93 -3.11
CA SER A 405 -11.45 -9.68 -3.22
C SER A 405 -10.56 -9.46 -2.00
N ALA A 406 -9.42 -8.81 -2.21
CA ALA A 406 -8.77 -8.08 -1.14
C ALA A 406 -9.62 -6.86 -0.73
N THR A 407 -9.24 -6.17 0.36
CA THR A 407 -9.89 -4.94 0.80
C THR A 407 -9.86 -3.87 -0.31
N VAL A 408 -10.97 -3.19 -0.52
CA VAL A 408 -11.18 -2.15 -1.54
C VAL A 408 -11.92 -0.95 -0.96
N GLY A 409 -11.78 0.23 -1.57
CA GLY A 409 -12.37 1.46 -1.04
C GLY A 409 -13.89 1.61 -1.23
N ASN A 410 -14.51 0.77 -2.07
CA ASN A 410 -15.95 0.87 -2.39
C ASN A 410 -16.66 -0.48 -2.47
N PRO A 411 -16.56 -1.35 -1.45
CA PRO A 411 -17.04 -2.73 -1.53
C PRO A 411 -18.56 -2.82 -1.79
N GLY A 412 -19.37 -1.94 -1.19
CA GLY A 412 -20.80 -1.90 -1.40
C GLY A 412 -21.20 -1.60 -2.84
N GLN A 413 -20.57 -0.58 -3.46
CA GLN A 413 -20.84 -0.24 -4.86
C GLN A 413 -20.42 -1.38 -5.81
N LEU A 414 -19.30 -2.03 -5.51
CA LEU A 414 -18.82 -3.16 -6.30
C LEU A 414 -19.81 -4.35 -6.20
N ALA A 415 -20.29 -4.65 -5.00
CA ALA A 415 -21.27 -5.70 -4.77
C ALA A 415 -22.59 -5.44 -5.54
N ASP A 416 -23.10 -4.21 -5.49
CA ASP A 416 -24.30 -3.79 -6.24
C ASP A 416 -24.11 -3.96 -7.74
N ARG A 417 -22.94 -3.55 -8.28
CA ARG A 417 -22.63 -3.69 -9.71
C ARG A 417 -22.48 -5.16 -10.15
N LEU A 418 -21.90 -5.99 -9.30
CA LEU A 418 -21.77 -7.42 -9.55
C LEU A 418 -23.11 -8.16 -9.37
N GLY A 419 -24.06 -7.58 -8.62
CA GLY A 419 -25.33 -8.19 -8.25
C GLY A 419 -25.15 -9.29 -7.22
N ALA A 420 -24.25 -9.11 -6.26
CA ALA A 420 -23.86 -10.09 -5.27
C ALA A 420 -24.06 -9.54 -3.84
N GLN A 421 -24.32 -10.44 -2.88
CA GLN A 421 -24.37 -10.09 -1.45
C GLN A 421 -22.94 -9.76 -0.97
N LEU A 422 -22.76 -8.58 -0.36
CA LEU A 422 -21.49 -8.23 0.26
C LEU A 422 -21.28 -8.99 1.56
N ILE A 423 -20.11 -9.61 1.67
CA ILE A 423 -19.51 -10.13 2.90
C ILE A 423 -18.21 -9.38 3.10
N GLU A 424 -18.20 -8.46 4.04
CA GLU A 424 -17.02 -7.65 4.38
C GLU A 424 -16.47 -8.08 5.72
N PHE A 425 -15.17 -8.34 5.75
CA PHE A 425 -14.49 -8.79 6.94
C PHE A 425 -13.09 -8.19 7.02
N GLU A 426 -12.94 -7.22 7.89
CA GLU A 426 -11.70 -6.44 8.00
C GLU A 426 -10.72 -6.92 9.07
N GLU A 427 -10.94 -8.09 9.65
CA GLU A 427 -10.06 -8.56 10.72
C GLU A 427 -8.68 -8.99 10.26
N ARG A 428 -7.72 -8.70 11.13
CA ARG A 428 -6.36 -9.26 11.08
C ARG A 428 -6.12 -10.08 12.34
N PRO A 429 -5.90 -11.37 12.21
CA PRO A 429 -5.67 -12.22 13.38
C PRO A 429 -4.35 -11.94 14.11
N VAL A 430 -3.45 -11.19 13.47
CA VAL A 430 -2.13 -10.84 14.01
C VAL A 430 -1.87 -9.35 13.80
N PRO A 431 -1.48 -8.59 14.85
CA PRO A 431 -1.16 -7.18 14.71
C PRO A 431 0.08 -6.98 13.84
N ILE A 432 0.11 -5.86 13.11
CA ILE A 432 1.25 -5.50 12.26
C ILE A 432 1.82 -4.15 12.70
N GLU A 433 3.07 -4.15 13.15
CA GLU A 433 3.83 -2.93 13.38
C GLU A 433 4.44 -2.44 12.08
N ARG A 434 4.21 -1.17 11.74
CA ARG A 434 4.79 -0.52 10.55
C ARG A 434 5.88 0.46 10.97
N HIS A 435 7.03 0.36 10.32
CA HIS A 435 8.21 1.16 10.58
C HIS A 435 8.67 1.86 9.32
N VAL A 436 9.17 3.09 9.47
CA VAL A 436 9.81 3.87 8.40
C VAL A 436 11.25 4.13 8.80
N THR A 437 12.16 3.91 7.86
CA THR A 437 13.59 4.16 8.06
C THR A 437 14.15 4.84 6.82
N PHE A 438 14.82 5.95 7.00
CA PHE A 438 15.48 6.65 5.91
C PHE A 438 16.87 6.04 5.68
N ALA A 439 17.19 5.74 4.42
CA ALA A 439 18.47 5.14 4.06
C ALA A 439 18.80 5.35 2.58
N ASP A 440 20.05 5.65 2.27
CA ASP A 440 20.55 5.63 0.90
C ASP A 440 20.71 4.18 0.38
N GLY A 441 20.86 4.01 -0.94
CA GLY A 441 20.94 2.70 -1.57
C GLY A 441 22.10 1.82 -1.10
N ARG A 442 23.15 2.37 -0.41
CA ARG A 442 24.25 1.60 0.18
C ARG A 442 23.90 1.15 1.59
N GLU A 443 23.20 1.96 2.33
CA GLU A 443 22.79 1.68 3.69
C GLU A 443 21.63 0.69 3.75
N LYS A 444 20.71 0.71 2.75
CA LYS A 444 19.57 -0.22 2.68
C LYS A 444 20.00 -1.67 2.91
N VAL A 445 21.03 -2.16 2.21
CA VAL A 445 21.51 -3.56 2.36
C VAL A 445 22.07 -3.83 3.76
N ARG A 446 22.71 -2.86 4.39
CA ARG A 446 23.21 -3.00 5.78
C ARG A 446 22.04 -3.12 6.76
N ILE A 447 21.01 -2.33 6.54
CA ILE A 447 19.77 -2.36 7.34
C ILE A 447 19.05 -3.69 7.14
N GLU A 448 18.88 -4.13 5.90
CA GLU A 448 18.28 -5.42 5.56
C GLU A 448 18.98 -6.60 6.28
N ASN A 449 20.31 -6.62 6.30
CA ASN A 449 21.08 -7.62 7.03
C ASN A 449 20.76 -7.61 8.54
N LYS A 450 20.68 -6.42 9.15
CA LYS A 450 20.32 -6.29 10.57
C LYS A 450 18.88 -6.78 10.82
N LEU A 451 17.94 -6.44 9.95
CA LEU A 451 16.53 -6.80 10.07
C LEU A 451 16.33 -8.30 9.89
N VAL A 452 16.92 -8.90 8.84
CA VAL A 452 16.86 -10.35 8.57
C VAL A 452 17.47 -11.14 9.73
N ARG A 453 18.63 -10.73 10.22
CA ARG A 453 19.28 -11.37 11.37
C ARG A 453 18.39 -11.29 12.61
N ARG A 454 17.88 -10.09 12.97
CA ARG A 454 17.03 -9.91 14.14
C ARG A 454 15.76 -10.76 14.06
N ALA A 455 15.13 -10.82 12.89
CA ALA A 455 13.94 -11.64 12.69
C ALA A 455 14.25 -13.13 12.83
N PHE A 456 15.28 -13.64 12.14
CA PHE A 456 15.59 -15.06 12.09
C PHE A 456 16.14 -15.62 13.40
N ASP A 457 16.81 -14.77 14.19
CA ASP A 457 17.31 -15.14 15.53
C ASP A 457 16.18 -15.16 16.58
N THR A 458 15.01 -14.60 16.27
CA THR A 458 13.84 -14.55 17.16
C THR A 458 12.89 -15.69 16.83
N LYS A 459 12.31 -16.32 17.85
CA LYS A 459 11.25 -17.34 17.70
C LYS A 459 9.93 -16.81 18.23
N SER A 460 8.84 -17.16 17.55
CA SER A 460 7.48 -16.92 18.05
C SER A 460 7.17 -17.81 19.25
N SER A 461 6.08 -17.53 19.97
CA SER A 461 5.57 -18.39 21.05
C SER A 461 5.25 -19.80 20.58
N LYS A 462 5.01 -19.96 19.27
CA LYS A 462 4.74 -21.26 18.59
C LYS A 462 6.00 -21.99 18.13
N GLY A 463 7.19 -21.41 18.39
CA GLY A 463 8.49 -22.03 18.12
C GLY A 463 9.06 -21.79 16.72
N TYR A 464 8.36 -21.08 15.84
CA TYR A 464 8.82 -20.74 14.49
C TYR A 464 9.80 -19.57 14.51
N ARG A 465 10.86 -19.65 13.68
CA ARG A 465 11.78 -18.52 13.47
C ARG A 465 11.10 -17.45 12.63
N GLY A 466 11.47 -16.19 12.89
CA GLY A 466 11.01 -15.10 12.06
C GLY A 466 11.73 -15.10 10.71
N GLN A 467 10.98 -15.19 9.61
CA GLN A 467 11.49 -15.11 8.24
C GLN A 467 11.09 -13.80 7.61
N THR A 468 11.88 -13.33 6.62
CA THR A 468 11.72 -12.00 5.98
C THR A 468 11.41 -12.15 4.50
N ILE A 469 10.44 -11.37 4.02
CA ILE A 469 10.25 -11.11 2.59
C ILE A 469 10.77 -9.69 2.31
N VAL A 470 11.70 -9.56 1.36
CA VAL A 470 12.22 -8.26 0.90
C VAL A 470 11.65 -7.97 -0.47
N PHE A 471 10.86 -6.89 -0.60
CA PHE A 471 10.32 -6.41 -1.86
C PHE A 471 11.24 -5.36 -2.48
N THR A 472 11.52 -5.51 -3.78
CA THR A 472 12.39 -4.60 -4.53
C THR A 472 11.91 -4.38 -5.96
N ASN A 473 12.44 -3.37 -6.64
CA ASN A 473 11.96 -2.87 -7.93
C ASN A 473 12.32 -3.71 -9.16
N SER A 474 13.29 -4.62 -9.06
CA SER A 474 13.77 -5.33 -10.26
C SER A 474 14.31 -6.74 -9.97
N ARG A 475 14.20 -7.64 -10.97
CA ARG A 475 14.77 -8.98 -10.91
C ARG A 475 16.28 -8.98 -10.64
N ARG A 476 17.00 -8.02 -11.21
CA ARG A 476 18.44 -7.86 -10.97
C ARG A 476 18.71 -7.52 -9.50
N ARG A 477 17.96 -6.61 -8.93
CA ARG A 477 18.08 -6.20 -7.54
C ARG A 477 17.76 -7.36 -6.57
N CYS A 478 16.80 -8.23 -6.91
CA CYS A 478 16.54 -9.46 -6.13
C CYS A 478 17.82 -10.32 -5.97
N HIS A 479 18.54 -10.54 -7.06
CA HIS A 479 19.81 -11.30 -7.02
C HIS A 479 20.93 -10.55 -6.29
N GLU A 480 20.99 -9.23 -6.41
CA GLU A 480 22.03 -8.41 -5.75
C GLU A 480 21.86 -8.43 -4.24
N ILE A 481 20.65 -8.19 -3.74
CA ILE A 481 20.35 -8.21 -2.30
C ILE A 481 20.57 -9.62 -1.75
N SER A 482 19.97 -10.65 -2.36
CA SER A 482 20.10 -12.03 -1.90
C SER A 482 21.56 -12.48 -1.77
N ARG A 483 22.47 -12.03 -2.64
CA ARG A 483 23.91 -12.36 -2.54
C ARG A 483 24.64 -11.59 -1.43
N LYS A 484 24.10 -10.44 -0.99
CA LYS A 484 24.71 -9.58 0.02
C LYS A 484 24.18 -9.82 1.42
N LEU A 485 23.06 -10.55 1.55
CA LEU A 485 22.55 -10.97 2.83
C LEU A 485 23.49 -12.01 3.46
N GLU A 486 23.72 -11.88 4.76
CA GLU A 486 24.62 -12.74 5.54
C GLU A 486 24.00 -14.10 5.85
N TYR A 487 22.65 -14.16 5.90
CA TYR A 487 21.88 -15.38 6.13
C TYR A 487 21.42 -16.01 4.82
N ASP A 488 21.15 -17.30 4.83
CA ASP A 488 20.66 -18.02 3.66
C ASP A 488 19.39 -17.38 3.12
N SER A 489 19.47 -16.97 1.88
CA SER A 489 18.40 -16.25 1.19
C SER A 489 18.35 -16.61 -0.29
N ALA A 490 17.18 -16.47 -0.90
CA ALA A 490 16.98 -16.76 -2.30
C ALA A 490 16.23 -15.62 -3.03
N PRO A 491 16.57 -15.33 -4.30
CA PRO A 491 15.76 -14.49 -5.15
C PRO A 491 14.52 -15.26 -5.63
N TYR A 492 13.37 -14.58 -5.67
CA TYR A 492 12.13 -15.13 -6.17
C TYR A 492 11.43 -14.14 -7.11
N HIS A 493 11.21 -14.51 -8.37
CA HIS A 493 10.56 -13.65 -9.35
C HIS A 493 10.02 -14.45 -10.56
N ALA A 494 9.12 -13.87 -11.34
CA ALA A 494 8.47 -14.52 -12.48
C ALA A 494 9.44 -15.03 -13.57
N GLY A 495 10.67 -14.52 -13.62
CA GLY A 495 11.71 -14.99 -14.57
C GLY A 495 12.39 -16.30 -14.18
N LEU A 496 12.11 -16.85 -12.98
CA LEU A 496 12.61 -18.17 -12.60
C LEU A 496 11.75 -19.27 -13.21
N ASP A 497 12.38 -20.40 -13.59
CA ASP A 497 11.62 -21.59 -14.00
C ASP A 497 10.81 -22.17 -12.81
N HIS A 498 9.79 -22.94 -13.14
CA HIS A 498 8.85 -23.51 -12.16
C HIS A 498 9.56 -24.36 -11.11
N GLY A 499 10.53 -25.21 -11.49
CA GLY A 499 11.26 -26.06 -10.56
C GLY A 499 12.07 -25.28 -9.54
N ARG A 500 12.70 -24.17 -9.97
CA ARG A 500 13.43 -23.28 -9.06
C ARG A 500 12.49 -22.55 -8.10
N ARG A 501 11.34 -22.08 -8.58
CA ARG A 501 10.35 -21.44 -7.71
C ARG A 501 9.87 -22.41 -6.65
N LYS A 502 9.45 -23.62 -7.02
CA LYS A 502 8.98 -24.66 -6.09
C LYS A 502 10.06 -25.04 -5.06
N LYS A 503 11.35 -25.08 -5.48
CA LYS A 503 12.46 -25.33 -4.56
C LYS A 503 12.60 -24.21 -3.52
N VAL A 504 12.53 -22.93 -3.93
CA VAL A 504 12.61 -21.79 -3.01
C VAL A 504 11.42 -21.80 -2.04
N GLU A 505 10.22 -22.08 -2.54
CA GLU A 505 9.01 -22.23 -1.72
C GLU A 505 9.18 -23.29 -0.64
N GLY A 506 9.66 -24.49 -1.02
CA GLY A 506 9.92 -25.57 -0.07
C GLY A 506 10.98 -25.19 0.98
N MET A 507 12.13 -24.67 0.56
CA MET A 507 13.19 -24.25 1.48
C MET A 507 12.73 -23.15 2.45
N PHE A 508 11.86 -22.23 2.01
CA PHE A 508 11.32 -21.21 2.89
C PHE A 508 10.31 -21.80 3.87
N ALA A 509 9.43 -22.67 3.42
CA ALA A 509 8.46 -23.36 4.29
C ALA A 509 9.16 -24.23 5.36
N ASP A 510 10.26 -24.90 5.00
CA ASP A 510 11.08 -25.70 5.91
C ASP A 510 11.99 -24.87 6.85
N GLN A 511 11.94 -23.53 6.73
CA GLN A 511 12.79 -22.57 7.47
C GLN A 511 14.30 -22.70 7.19
N ASP A 512 14.68 -23.25 6.04
CA ASP A 512 16.06 -23.31 5.56
C ASP A 512 16.56 -21.95 5.05
N LEU A 513 15.64 -21.07 4.67
CA LEU A 513 15.92 -19.68 4.24
C LEU A 513 15.47 -18.68 5.30
N ALA A 514 16.34 -17.74 5.64
CA ALA A 514 16.00 -16.60 6.50
C ALA A 514 15.23 -15.51 5.74
N ALA A 515 15.51 -15.37 4.43
CA ALA A 515 14.85 -14.37 3.62
C ALA A 515 14.59 -14.83 2.17
N VAL A 516 13.52 -14.28 1.59
CA VAL A 516 13.26 -14.31 0.16
C VAL A 516 13.21 -12.88 -0.36
N VAL A 517 13.96 -12.59 -1.43
CA VAL A 517 13.99 -11.28 -2.08
C VAL A 517 13.21 -11.36 -3.39
N THR A 518 12.21 -10.50 -3.53
CA THR A 518 11.22 -10.63 -4.60
C THR A 518 10.80 -9.28 -5.20
N THR A 519 10.16 -9.34 -6.36
CA THR A 519 9.38 -8.24 -6.94
C THR A 519 7.89 -8.43 -6.62
N ALA A 520 7.02 -7.56 -7.13
CA ALA A 520 5.55 -7.68 -7.01
C ALA A 520 4.98 -9.07 -7.40
N ALA A 521 5.76 -9.89 -8.11
CA ALA A 521 5.34 -11.25 -8.50
C ALA A 521 4.92 -12.15 -7.32
N LEU A 522 5.37 -11.83 -6.11
CA LEU A 522 4.99 -12.55 -4.89
C LEU A 522 3.75 -11.97 -4.21
N ALA A 523 3.31 -10.76 -4.61
CA ALA A 523 2.10 -10.16 -4.05
C ALA A 523 0.86 -11.02 -4.37
N ALA A 524 0.86 -11.68 -5.52
CA ALA A 524 -0.24 -12.50 -6.00
C ALA A 524 -0.02 -13.99 -5.69
N GLY A 525 -0.54 -14.47 -4.58
CA GLY A 525 -0.99 -15.85 -4.38
C GLY A 525 -0.01 -16.92 -3.91
N VAL A 526 1.28 -16.65 -3.78
CA VAL A 526 2.20 -17.66 -3.19
C VAL A 526 2.18 -17.55 -1.66
N ASP A 527 2.08 -18.70 -1.00
CA ASP A 527 1.97 -18.78 0.46
C ASP A 527 3.34 -18.82 1.13
N PHE A 528 3.91 -17.65 1.44
CA PHE A 528 5.12 -17.53 2.25
C PHE A 528 4.77 -17.04 3.66
N PRO A 529 4.91 -17.88 4.69
CA PRO A 529 4.67 -17.46 6.07
C PRO A 529 5.84 -16.63 6.61
N ALA A 530 5.80 -15.32 6.42
CA ALA A 530 6.84 -14.42 6.92
C ALA A 530 6.39 -13.69 8.19
N SER A 531 7.29 -13.48 9.15
CA SER A 531 7.07 -12.62 10.30
C SER A 531 7.30 -11.14 9.94
N GLN A 532 8.17 -10.91 8.94
CA GLN A 532 8.64 -9.59 8.58
C GLN A 532 8.59 -9.36 7.07
N VAL A 533 8.14 -8.17 6.70
CA VAL A 533 8.21 -7.65 5.32
C VAL A 533 9.10 -6.41 5.31
N VAL A 534 10.01 -6.33 4.35
CA VAL A 534 10.87 -5.16 4.13
C VAL A 534 10.68 -4.66 2.71
N PHE A 535 10.37 -3.39 2.54
CA PHE A 535 10.36 -2.72 1.26
C PHE A 535 11.73 -2.05 1.03
N ASP A 536 12.58 -2.64 0.18
CA ASP A 536 13.83 -2.02 -0.32
C ASP A 536 13.52 -0.86 -1.26
N SER A 537 12.42 -0.96 -2.01
CA SER A 537 11.92 0.08 -2.90
C SER A 537 10.40 0.05 -2.95
N LEU A 538 9.80 1.22 -3.10
CA LEU A 538 8.36 1.41 -3.34
C LEU A 538 8.01 1.51 -4.83
N ALA A 539 9.00 1.42 -5.73
CA ALA A 539 8.79 1.36 -7.16
C ALA A 539 8.71 -0.09 -7.66
N MET A 540 7.83 -0.35 -8.62
CA MET A 540 7.72 -1.61 -9.36
C MET A 540 7.92 -1.35 -10.85
N GLY A 541 9.18 -1.48 -11.29
CA GLY A 541 9.58 -1.08 -12.65
C GLY A 541 9.65 0.44 -12.77
N ILE A 542 8.78 1.03 -13.57
CA ILE A 542 8.73 2.48 -13.84
C ILE A 542 7.58 3.19 -13.10
N GLU A 543 6.82 2.49 -12.29
CA GLU A 543 5.66 3.02 -11.58
C GLU A 543 5.82 2.85 -10.07
N TRP A 544 5.17 3.71 -9.29
CA TRP A 544 5.06 3.55 -7.86
C TRP A 544 4.00 2.51 -7.50
N LEU A 545 4.19 1.82 -6.37
CA LEU A 545 3.16 0.96 -5.81
C LEU A 545 1.86 1.74 -5.57
N THR A 546 0.76 1.10 -5.88
CA THR A 546 -0.56 1.55 -5.44
C THR A 546 -0.77 1.22 -3.96
N VAL A 547 -1.70 1.92 -3.29
CA VAL A 547 -2.07 1.63 -1.90
C VAL A 547 -2.52 0.17 -1.76
N GLN A 548 -3.26 -0.33 -2.75
CA GLN A 548 -3.76 -1.70 -2.76
C GLN A 548 -2.64 -2.75 -2.84
N GLU A 549 -1.68 -2.58 -3.77
CA GLU A 549 -0.52 -3.46 -3.87
C GLU A 549 0.32 -3.45 -2.59
N PHE A 550 0.56 -2.25 -2.05
CA PHE A 550 1.27 -2.10 -0.78
C PHE A 550 0.58 -2.86 0.35
N HIS A 551 -0.74 -2.75 0.48
CA HIS A 551 -1.52 -3.49 1.49
C HIS A 551 -1.51 -5.00 1.26
N GLN A 552 -1.53 -5.48 0.02
CA GLN A 552 -1.38 -6.91 -0.29
C GLN A 552 -0.01 -7.44 0.12
N MET A 553 1.05 -6.66 -0.12
CA MET A 553 2.43 -7.03 0.22
C MET A 553 2.66 -7.00 1.74
N LEU A 554 2.23 -5.93 2.42
CA LEU A 554 2.36 -5.85 3.88
C LEU A 554 1.55 -6.93 4.61
N GLY A 555 0.43 -7.33 4.04
CA GLY A 555 -0.40 -8.43 4.55
C GLY A 555 0.29 -9.80 4.55
N ARG A 556 1.48 -9.93 3.96
CA ARG A 556 2.32 -11.12 4.08
C ARG A 556 3.05 -11.19 5.41
N ALA A 557 3.14 -10.07 6.16
CA ALA A 557 3.74 -10.04 7.48
C ALA A 557 2.78 -10.56 8.55
N GLY A 558 3.21 -11.56 9.31
CA GLY A 558 2.43 -12.12 10.40
C GLY A 558 1.37 -13.13 9.94
N ARG A 559 1.49 -14.37 10.41
CA ARG A 559 0.48 -15.40 10.20
C ARG A 559 0.06 -16.00 11.52
N PRO A 560 -1.24 -16.14 11.74
CA PRO A 560 -1.77 -16.61 13.03
C PRO A 560 -1.23 -17.99 13.44
N ASP A 561 -0.96 -18.87 12.47
CA ASP A 561 -0.46 -20.22 12.76
C ASP A 561 1.03 -20.27 13.11
N TYR A 562 1.81 -19.24 12.76
CA TYR A 562 3.27 -19.23 12.89
C TYR A 562 3.79 -18.12 13.79
N HIS A 563 3.15 -16.94 13.81
CA HIS A 563 3.71 -15.73 14.40
C HIS A 563 2.74 -15.05 15.38
N ASP A 564 3.29 -14.35 16.36
CA ASP A 564 2.52 -13.59 17.36
C ASP A 564 2.24 -12.16 16.88
N ARG A 565 3.09 -11.63 15.97
CA ARG A 565 2.97 -10.31 15.33
C ARG A 565 3.62 -10.30 13.97
N GLY A 566 3.20 -9.40 13.11
CA GLY A 566 3.88 -9.03 11.87
C GLY A 566 4.65 -7.73 12.04
N THR A 567 5.76 -7.59 11.29
CA THR A 567 6.54 -6.35 11.27
C THR A 567 6.80 -5.94 9.83
N VAL A 568 6.58 -4.68 9.52
CA VAL A 568 6.81 -4.12 8.17
C VAL A 568 7.78 -2.95 8.27
N TYR A 569 8.87 -3.01 7.51
CA TYR A 569 9.83 -1.92 7.37
C TYR A 569 9.78 -1.33 5.98
N VAL A 570 9.64 -0.01 5.90
CA VAL A 570 9.73 0.75 4.65
C VAL A 570 11.05 1.50 4.66
N LEU A 571 11.98 1.10 3.77
CA LEU A 571 13.30 1.73 3.63
C LEU A 571 13.19 2.81 2.55
N VAL A 572 13.17 4.06 2.98
CA VAL A 572 12.89 5.23 2.15
C VAL A 572 14.19 5.93 1.78
N GLU A 573 14.41 6.15 0.50
CA GLU A 573 15.49 7.01 0.01
C GLU A 573 14.96 8.44 -0.15
N PRO A 574 15.43 9.42 0.63
CA PRO A 574 15.03 10.81 0.47
C PRO A 574 15.29 11.29 -0.96
N ASP A 575 14.37 12.05 -1.55
CA ASP A 575 14.40 12.49 -2.96
C ASP A 575 14.56 11.35 -3.99
N GLY A 576 14.38 10.10 -3.58
CA GLY A 576 14.54 8.94 -4.46
C GLY A 576 13.54 8.96 -5.61
N VAL A 577 14.03 9.03 -6.85
CA VAL A 577 13.25 8.92 -8.08
C VAL A 577 13.93 7.90 -8.98
N TYR A 578 13.23 6.83 -9.36
CA TYR A 578 13.82 5.72 -10.12
C TYR A 578 13.63 5.83 -11.63
N HIS A 579 12.68 6.67 -12.08
CA HIS A 579 12.42 6.92 -13.51
C HIS A 579 11.96 8.36 -13.73
N ASN A 580 12.33 8.94 -14.87
CA ASN A 580 12.04 10.35 -15.20
C ASN A 580 10.53 10.66 -15.35
N SER A 581 9.69 9.64 -15.52
CA SER A 581 8.22 9.79 -15.58
C SER A 581 7.56 9.85 -14.19
N MET A 582 8.30 9.61 -13.11
CA MET A 582 7.78 9.68 -11.76
C MET A 582 7.73 11.12 -11.28
N GLU A 583 6.54 11.60 -10.94
CA GLU A 583 6.32 12.98 -10.47
C GLU A 583 6.59 13.13 -8.96
N MET A 584 6.49 12.03 -8.19
CA MET A 584 6.67 12.00 -6.74
C MET A 584 7.99 11.35 -6.37
N THR A 585 8.54 11.71 -5.21
CA THR A 585 9.71 11.06 -4.61
C THR A 585 9.32 9.85 -3.75
N GLU A 586 10.27 8.95 -3.44
CA GLU A 586 10.00 7.75 -2.64
C GLU A 586 9.49 8.07 -1.24
N ASP A 587 9.96 9.15 -0.61
CA ASP A 587 9.49 9.61 0.69
C ASP A 587 8.04 10.12 0.64
N GLU A 588 7.65 10.89 -0.38
CA GLU A 588 6.26 11.32 -0.58
C GLU A 588 5.34 10.12 -0.77
N VAL A 589 5.77 9.15 -1.60
CA VAL A 589 5.01 7.92 -1.84
C VAL A 589 4.91 7.06 -0.59
N ALA A 590 5.98 6.94 0.21
CA ALA A 590 5.96 6.16 1.44
C ALA A 590 4.85 6.62 2.38
N PHE A 591 4.72 7.93 2.60
CA PHE A 591 3.68 8.47 3.48
C PHE A 591 2.29 8.41 2.84
N LYS A 592 2.18 8.57 1.52
CA LYS A 592 0.93 8.33 0.80
C LYS A 592 0.45 6.88 0.98
N LEU A 593 1.33 5.90 0.87
CA LEU A 593 1.01 4.49 1.04
C LEU A 593 0.67 4.13 2.50
N LEU A 594 1.38 4.70 3.46
CA LEU A 594 1.17 4.44 4.88
C LEU A 594 -0.12 5.07 5.43
N LYS A 595 -0.48 6.26 4.94
CA LYS A 595 -1.71 6.99 5.32
C LYS A 595 -2.87 6.71 4.37
N GLY A 596 -2.60 6.10 3.22
CA GLY A 596 -3.54 6.00 2.11
C GLY A 596 -4.78 5.19 2.47
N GLU A 597 -5.93 5.75 2.13
CA GLU A 597 -7.18 5.04 2.07
C GLU A 597 -7.20 4.13 0.84
N MET A 598 -7.89 3.00 0.94
CA MET A 598 -8.06 2.08 -0.19
C MET A 598 -8.75 2.78 -1.36
N GLU A 599 -8.15 2.67 -2.53
CA GLU A 599 -8.73 3.24 -3.73
C GLU A 599 -10.01 2.49 -4.13
N PRO A 600 -11.01 3.23 -4.67
CA PRO A 600 -12.21 2.59 -5.18
C PRO A 600 -11.89 1.78 -6.45
N VAL A 601 -12.45 0.58 -6.54
CA VAL A 601 -12.41 -0.22 -7.78
C VAL A 601 -13.33 0.40 -8.81
N VAL A 602 -12.77 1.00 -9.83
CA VAL A 602 -13.50 1.66 -10.93
C VAL A 602 -12.94 1.17 -12.25
N THR A 603 -13.76 0.42 -12.99
CA THR A 603 -13.40 0.02 -14.35
C THR A 603 -13.60 1.20 -15.30
N ARG A 604 -12.51 1.64 -15.94
CA ARG A 604 -12.52 2.73 -16.91
C ARG A 604 -12.29 2.20 -18.29
N TYR A 605 -13.00 2.75 -19.27
CA TYR A 605 -12.83 2.47 -20.68
C TYR A 605 -12.28 3.71 -21.38
N ASP A 606 -11.07 3.61 -21.91
CA ASP A 606 -10.62 4.49 -22.96
C ASP A 606 -11.23 4.05 -24.31
N GLU A 607 -10.91 4.76 -25.37
CA GLU A 607 -11.46 4.49 -26.70
C GLU A 607 -11.02 3.11 -27.21
N GLY A 608 -9.76 2.74 -27.05
CA GLY A 608 -9.19 1.46 -27.50
C GLY A 608 -9.81 0.27 -26.76
N ALA A 609 -9.88 0.33 -25.43
CA ALA A 609 -10.52 -0.68 -24.60
C ALA A 609 -12.00 -0.89 -24.94
N ALA A 610 -12.72 0.20 -25.20
CA ALA A 610 -14.12 0.12 -25.60
C ALA A 610 -14.30 -0.58 -26.96
N VAL A 611 -13.42 -0.31 -27.91
CA VAL A 611 -13.42 -0.95 -29.23
C VAL A 611 -13.04 -2.43 -29.13
N GLU A 612 -11.99 -2.77 -28.35
CA GLU A 612 -11.55 -4.15 -28.12
C GLU A 612 -12.66 -5.01 -27.52
N GLU A 613 -13.26 -4.55 -26.39
CA GLU A 613 -14.27 -5.33 -25.69
C GLU A 613 -15.59 -5.40 -26.47
N THR A 614 -15.95 -4.34 -27.21
CA THR A 614 -17.11 -4.39 -28.11
C THR A 614 -16.91 -5.43 -29.25
N LEU A 615 -15.71 -5.51 -29.84
CA LEU A 615 -15.41 -6.52 -30.85
C LEU A 615 -15.49 -7.95 -30.29
N ALA A 616 -14.96 -8.13 -29.05
CA ALA A 616 -15.07 -9.40 -28.34
C ALA A 616 -16.53 -9.80 -28.09
N ASN A 617 -17.36 -8.85 -27.64
CA ASN A 617 -18.78 -9.06 -27.37
C ASN A 617 -19.57 -9.32 -28.66
N VAL A 618 -19.25 -8.66 -29.79
CA VAL A 618 -19.81 -8.97 -31.11
C VAL A 618 -19.41 -10.38 -31.54
N THR A 619 -18.17 -10.79 -31.32
CA THR A 619 -17.68 -12.11 -31.68
C THR A 619 -18.40 -13.23 -30.94
N VAL A 620 -18.70 -13.02 -29.63
CA VAL A 620 -19.35 -14.04 -28.80
C VAL A 620 -20.86 -14.03 -28.94
N ALA A 621 -21.49 -12.86 -29.05
CA ALA A 621 -22.94 -12.69 -28.93
C ALA A 621 -23.63 -12.09 -30.16
N GLY A 622 -22.90 -11.66 -31.19
CA GLY A 622 -23.45 -11.08 -32.40
C GLY A 622 -24.40 -9.90 -32.11
N LYS A 623 -25.61 -9.97 -32.58
CA LYS A 623 -26.66 -8.94 -32.35
C LYS A 623 -26.95 -8.61 -30.88
N HIS A 624 -26.56 -9.48 -29.97
CA HIS A 624 -26.73 -9.25 -28.52
C HIS A 624 -25.55 -8.52 -27.87
N ALA A 625 -24.51 -8.16 -28.62
CA ALA A 625 -23.30 -7.47 -28.08
C ALA A 625 -23.64 -6.21 -27.31
N LYS A 626 -24.62 -5.41 -27.77
CA LYS A 626 -25.05 -4.21 -27.01
C LYS A 626 -25.54 -4.57 -25.60
N ARG A 627 -26.29 -5.66 -25.43
CA ARG A 627 -26.75 -6.12 -24.11
C ARG A 627 -25.59 -6.53 -23.20
N LEU A 628 -24.51 -7.07 -23.79
CA LEU A 628 -23.29 -7.38 -23.04
C LEU A 628 -22.61 -6.11 -22.58
N ASN A 629 -22.42 -5.13 -23.48
CA ASN A 629 -21.83 -3.83 -23.12
C ASN A 629 -22.64 -3.09 -22.05
N ASP A 630 -24.00 -3.11 -22.15
CA ASP A 630 -24.88 -2.47 -21.16
C ASP A 630 -24.85 -3.16 -19.78
N ARG A 631 -24.33 -4.39 -19.68
CA ARG A 631 -24.14 -5.15 -18.42
C ARG A 631 -22.78 -5.00 -17.79
N MET A 632 -21.83 -4.41 -18.51
CA MET A 632 -20.48 -4.20 -17.99
C MET A 632 -20.52 -3.20 -16.83
N ILE A 633 -19.57 -3.36 -15.92
CA ILE A 633 -19.45 -2.51 -14.72
C ILE A 633 -19.02 -1.09 -15.12
N GLY A 634 -18.07 -1.00 -16.06
CA GLY A 634 -17.65 0.27 -16.64
C GLY A 634 -18.60 0.74 -17.75
N GLU A 635 -18.64 2.04 -17.98
CA GLU A 635 -19.43 2.64 -19.06
C GLU A 635 -18.72 2.49 -20.42
N VAL A 636 -19.28 1.70 -21.32
CA VAL A 636 -18.73 1.48 -22.65
C VAL A 636 -19.42 2.38 -23.67
N PRO A 637 -18.72 3.23 -24.41
CA PRO A 637 -19.29 4.06 -25.48
C PRO A 637 -19.61 3.21 -26.73
N THR A 638 -20.58 2.31 -26.62
CA THR A 638 -20.91 1.26 -27.60
C THR A 638 -21.15 1.78 -29.01
N LYS A 639 -21.83 2.94 -29.18
CA LYS A 639 -22.10 3.50 -30.51
C LYS A 639 -20.82 3.91 -31.23
N HIS A 640 -19.89 4.53 -30.49
CA HIS A 640 -18.61 4.95 -31.02
C HIS A 640 -17.75 3.73 -31.40
N ALA A 641 -17.65 2.77 -30.46
CA ALA A 641 -16.91 1.54 -30.68
C ALA A 641 -17.40 0.75 -31.91
N VAL A 642 -18.74 0.59 -32.09
CA VAL A 642 -19.30 -0.04 -33.26
C VAL A 642 -18.99 0.74 -34.55
N GLY A 643 -19.02 2.11 -34.49
CA GLY A 643 -18.66 2.94 -35.64
C GLY A 643 -17.23 2.69 -36.14
N LYS A 644 -16.26 2.67 -35.20
CA LYS A 644 -14.86 2.36 -35.50
C LYS A 644 -14.67 0.95 -36.04
N LEU A 645 -15.32 -0.06 -35.46
CA LEU A 645 -15.23 -1.44 -35.88
C LEU A 645 -15.77 -1.64 -37.32
N LEU A 646 -16.79 -0.88 -37.70
CA LEU A 646 -17.29 -0.84 -39.10
C LEU A 646 -16.26 -0.18 -40.02
N GLU A 647 -15.65 0.94 -39.60
CA GLU A 647 -14.59 1.62 -40.37
C GLU A 647 -13.37 0.73 -40.56
N TYR A 648 -12.97 -0.04 -39.58
CA TYR A 648 -11.85 -0.99 -39.62
C TYR A 648 -12.19 -2.28 -40.42
N GLU A 649 -13.43 -2.46 -40.85
CA GLU A 649 -13.92 -3.67 -41.51
C GLU A 649 -13.79 -4.94 -40.65
N PHE A 650 -13.78 -4.79 -39.31
CA PHE A 650 -13.74 -5.94 -38.38
C PHE A 650 -15.11 -6.53 -38.09
N ILE A 651 -16.16 -5.77 -38.37
CA ILE A 651 -17.55 -6.23 -38.32
C ILE A 651 -18.31 -5.82 -39.56
N ASP A 652 -19.33 -6.61 -39.91
CA ASP A 652 -20.36 -6.30 -40.92
C ASP A 652 -21.71 -6.30 -40.22
N GLY A 653 -22.28 -5.10 -40.04
CA GLY A 653 -23.40 -4.89 -39.10
C GLY A 653 -22.99 -5.21 -37.66
N LEU A 654 -23.52 -6.28 -37.08
CA LEU A 654 -23.13 -6.81 -35.75
C LEU A 654 -22.61 -8.27 -35.85
N GLU A 655 -22.07 -8.63 -37.00
CA GLU A 655 -21.42 -9.94 -37.21
C GLU A 655 -19.91 -9.72 -37.41
N PRO A 656 -19.04 -10.51 -36.76
CA PRO A 656 -17.61 -10.34 -36.91
C PRO A 656 -17.14 -10.88 -38.29
N THR A 657 -16.33 -10.08 -38.98
CA THR A 657 -15.65 -10.53 -40.22
C THR A 657 -14.55 -11.57 -39.91
N PRO A 658 -14.00 -12.26 -40.92
CA PRO A 658 -12.85 -13.14 -40.69
C PRO A 658 -11.65 -12.42 -40.05
N LEU A 659 -11.41 -11.14 -40.39
CA LEU A 659 -10.38 -10.31 -39.80
C LEU A 659 -10.72 -9.98 -38.36
N GLY A 660 -11.94 -9.53 -38.05
CA GLY A 660 -12.38 -9.26 -36.67
C GLY A 660 -12.28 -10.51 -35.78
N ARG A 661 -12.63 -11.71 -36.32
CA ARG A 661 -12.42 -12.97 -35.58
C ARG A 661 -10.94 -13.27 -35.31
N ALA A 662 -10.04 -12.95 -36.26
CA ALA A 662 -8.61 -13.14 -36.07
C ALA A 662 -8.07 -12.18 -34.99
N VAL A 663 -8.42 -10.89 -35.02
CA VAL A 663 -8.06 -9.88 -34.03
C VAL A 663 -8.51 -10.34 -32.66
N THR A 664 -9.79 -10.71 -32.51
CA THR A 664 -10.35 -11.17 -31.21
C THR A 664 -9.68 -12.44 -30.70
N ARG A 665 -9.37 -13.40 -31.58
CA ARG A 665 -8.73 -14.69 -31.23
C ARG A 665 -7.33 -14.49 -30.66
N HIS A 666 -6.59 -13.51 -31.15
CA HIS A 666 -5.20 -13.28 -30.81
C HIS A 666 -5.03 -12.19 -29.76
N PHE A 667 -6.13 -11.63 -29.21
CA PHE A 667 -6.11 -10.50 -28.24
C PHE A 667 -5.33 -9.31 -28.79
N LEU A 668 -5.41 -9.04 -30.05
CA LEU A 668 -4.81 -7.84 -30.64
C LEU A 668 -5.70 -6.64 -30.37
N SER A 669 -5.07 -5.50 -30.07
CA SER A 669 -5.76 -4.22 -30.07
C SER A 669 -6.34 -3.97 -31.48
N PRO A 670 -7.63 -3.62 -31.60
CA PRO A 670 -8.21 -3.34 -32.96
C PRO A 670 -7.51 -2.18 -33.65
N ASP A 671 -7.07 -1.15 -32.96
CA ASP A 671 -6.35 -0.01 -33.51
C ASP A 671 -4.98 -0.43 -34.05
N GLU A 672 -4.21 -1.24 -33.34
CA GLU A 672 -2.93 -1.80 -33.81
C GLU A 672 -3.13 -2.75 -34.99
N ALA A 673 -4.13 -3.64 -34.92
CA ALA A 673 -4.46 -4.55 -35.98
C ALA A 673 -4.84 -3.80 -37.27
N PHE A 674 -5.60 -2.69 -37.15
CA PHE A 674 -5.93 -1.84 -38.28
C PHE A 674 -4.70 -1.18 -38.89
N LEU A 675 -3.80 -0.65 -38.08
CA LEU A 675 -2.52 -0.06 -38.51
C LEU A 675 -1.65 -1.09 -39.27
N MET A 676 -1.54 -2.29 -38.72
CA MET A 676 -0.81 -3.38 -39.38
C MET A 676 -1.42 -3.70 -40.75
N LEU A 677 -2.73 -3.81 -40.85
CA LEU A 677 -3.44 -4.10 -42.11
C LEU A 677 -3.31 -2.97 -43.13
N ASP A 678 -3.41 -1.71 -42.65
CA ASP A 678 -3.24 -0.53 -43.52
C ASP A 678 -1.80 -0.43 -44.04
N GLY A 679 -0.81 -0.68 -43.18
CA GLY A 679 0.60 -0.77 -43.58
C GLY A 679 0.85 -1.84 -44.64
N VAL A 680 0.30 -3.05 -44.45
CA VAL A 680 0.38 -4.13 -45.45
C VAL A 680 -0.31 -3.75 -46.76
N ARG A 681 -1.51 -3.13 -46.70
CA ARG A 681 -2.24 -2.66 -47.89
C ARG A 681 -1.47 -1.58 -48.67
N LYS A 682 -0.73 -0.72 -48.00
CA LYS A 682 0.13 0.32 -48.57
C LYS A 682 1.49 -0.20 -49.04
N GLY A 683 1.82 -1.46 -48.77
CA GLY A 683 3.10 -2.08 -49.11
C GLY A 683 4.28 -1.52 -48.34
N LEU A 684 4.04 -1.03 -47.09
CA LEU A 684 5.09 -0.54 -46.18
C LEU A 684 5.99 -1.68 -45.71
N ASP A 685 7.23 -1.38 -45.42
CA ASP A 685 8.12 -2.34 -44.80
C ASP A 685 7.61 -2.70 -43.38
N PRO A 686 7.62 -3.99 -43.00
CA PRO A 686 7.17 -4.41 -41.68
C PRO A 686 7.86 -3.68 -40.50
N TYR A 687 9.13 -3.27 -40.66
CA TYR A 687 9.87 -2.48 -39.65
C TYR A 687 9.30 -1.08 -39.52
N ASP A 688 8.89 -0.44 -40.61
CA ASP A 688 8.27 0.90 -40.58
C ASP A 688 6.90 0.83 -39.86
N VAL A 689 6.12 -0.23 -40.10
CA VAL A 689 4.82 -0.44 -39.45
C VAL A 689 5.00 -0.62 -37.93
N VAL A 690 5.96 -1.45 -37.51
CA VAL A 690 6.28 -1.66 -36.07
C VAL A 690 6.78 -0.36 -35.44
N ALA A 691 7.67 0.38 -36.12
CA ALA A 691 8.16 1.66 -35.61
C ALA A 691 7.02 2.69 -35.44
N GLU A 692 6.04 2.73 -36.38
CA GLU A 692 4.87 3.62 -36.27
C GLU A 692 3.97 3.22 -35.08
N MET A 693 3.85 1.94 -34.78
CA MET A 693 3.10 1.44 -33.62
C MET A 693 3.77 1.86 -32.30
N GLU A 694 5.07 1.62 -32.17
CA GLU A 694 5.85 1.98 -30.96
C GLU A 694 5.84 3.50 -30.69
N LEU A 695 5.97 4.33 -31.76
CA LEU A 695 5.92 5.80 -31.62
C LEU A 695 4.56 6.32 -31.16
N ARG A 696 3.47 5.61 -31.45
CA ARG A 696 2.13 5.99 -30.97
C ARG A 696 1.86 5.59 -29.53
N ASP A 697 2.51 4.53 -29.05
CA ASP A 697 2.44 4.16 -27.62
C ASP A 697 3.18 5.15 -26.71
N ASP A 698 4.27 5.76 -27.22
CA ASP A 698 4.99 6.84 -26.50
C ASP A 698 4.19 8.17 -26.42
N GLU A 699 3.16 8.35 -27.24
CA GLU A 699 2.27 9.55 -27.22
C GLU A 699 1.01 9.35 -26.34
N ARG A 700 0.76 8.15 -25.79
CA ARG A 700 -0.33 7.84 -24.87
C ARG A 700 0.15 7.85 -23.43
#